data_3bd9cb8ee7b65955cba3f9184d7be0c2
#
_entry.id   3bd9cb8ee7b65955cba3f9184d7be0c2
#
_cell.length_a   1.000
_cell.length_b   1.000
_cell.length_c   1.000
_cell.angle_alpha   90.00
_cell.angle_beta   90.00
_cell.angle_gamma   90.00
#
_symmetry.space_group_name_H-M   'P 1'
#
loop_
_entity.id
_entity.type
_entity.pdbx_description
1 polymer ?
#
loop_
_entity_poly.entity_id
_entity_poly.type
_entity_poly.pdbx_seq_one_letter_code
_entity_poly.pdbx_strand_id
1 'polypeptide(L)'
;MNGIDVINICTGLIPDNQLLMKGKAVFGEHCYAAGDAVRIGEGTSAVLRGKQTAIEILMDLGARVSYDDYLVVSKEYIDSQQHPVRILETPCLPEAERMHKRGFVQMDCLYGFACNPCSFACPHGAITKSSTSTVPHVDYDKCIGCMECVYQCPGLAIFGYDLRKDNLFLPIEYEVKEKEVVYLVNNYGERLGEGIIEKVLHKPNKTNIARVKALDVHGEDLVKVRGFVVKENYPQPLDLEPLLKDQPGATFICHCDDVTLDDVLKVVGDRTFISIDEIKHTTRLGMGPCRGKRCIPRLKTALRAKGIEIVGDATPRAPLSNQLNLGELYPPKRGDEHRVANRSDFKKIEVGALIAGGGIAGSALFRYMADSGLNPVLVNADRGSSWRNIGGGRTAFSLPELAEIAEHNHAIFKELQKISNIDYKTTRYINLAHDEPTFNALDASRAWSDAYMVDPKNFQKEISPYFSTKSKRYLGALITNDCWQATPGKVVDLIRNMGISAGGRIVEDCKVLEVMKEGSTYSILVLTHDKKYVEFRTEIFVNALGAGAGKICEGLGIHAGLYPVRHQAFITRRLPMLGKNGDSLDMLIDRQEYKGFSAVYGQQLVHTGQIIGCASPRVDALRTDKNLILNTKEFMEIISEFFVDWMPELAGVSIQATWSGYYTEPRYIVDPELGLFVGMRGHGFMLSQYLAKMYVDKLMGRPVPEYFDQLKLDGPGLSEKAFK
;
A
#
# COMPACT_ATOMS: atom_id res chain seq x y z
N MET A 1 16.60 -10.55 -32.82
CA MET A 1 15.52 -10.14 -31.91
C MET A 1 14.92 -11.41 -31.36
N ASN A 2 15.35 -11.84 -30.22
CA ASN A 2 14.66 -12.89 -29.49
C ASN A 2 14.12 -12.24 -28.23
N GLY A 3 12.95 -11.58 -28.43
CA GLY A 3 12.24 -10.98 -27.32
C GLY A 3 11.64 -12.08 -26.46
N ILE A 4 11.73 -11.94 -25.16
CA ILE A 4 10.85 -12.63 -24.23
C ILE A 4 9.48 -11.98 -24.45
N ASP A 5 8.62 -12.65 -25.22
CA ASP A 5 7.33 -12.09 -25.64
C ASP A 5 6.30 -12.05 -24.49
N VAL A 6 6.54 -12.78 -23.41
CA VAL A 6 5.65 -12.77 -22.21
C VAL A 6 6.45 -13.03 -20.95
N ILE A 7 6.50 -12.06 -20.05
CA ILE A 7 6.86 -12.28 -18.65
C ILE A 7 5.56 -12.41 -17.86
N ASN A 8 5.19 -13.63 -17.50
CA ASN A 8 4.10 -13.88 -16.57
C ASN A 8 4.57 -13.54 -15.15
N ILE A 9 4.27 -12.32 -14.72
CA ILE A 9 4.45 -11.91 -13.33
C ILE A 9 3.20 -12.33 -12.56
N CYS A 10 3.23 -13.49 -11.91
CA CYS A 10 2.17 -13.93 -11.00
C CYS A 10 2.24 -13.14 -9.70
N THR A 11 1.64 -11.95 -9.69
CA THR A 11 1.66 -11.00 -8.55
C THR A 11 0.48 -11.18 -7.60
N GLY A 12 0.13 -12.38 -7.27
CA GLY A 12 -0.97 -12.68 -6.36
C GLY A 12 -2.35 -12.59 -7.05
N LEU A 13 -3.12 -13.61 -6.87
CA LEU A 13 -4.46 -13.73 -7.41
C LEU A 13 -5.49 -13.18 -6.41
N ILE A 14 -6.56 -12.61 -6.93
CA ILE A 14 -7.76 -12.28 -6.16
C ILE A 14 -8.78 -13.37 -6.47
N PRO A 15 -9.50 -13.93 -5.47
CA PRO A 15 -10.54 -14.92 -5.73
C PRO A 15 -11.58 -14.37 -6.69
N ASP A 16 -11.85 -15.08 -7.79
CA ASP A 16 -13.01 -14.78 -8.63
C ASP A 16 -14.25 -15.44 -8.01
N ASN A 17 -14.95 -14.65 -7.21
CA ASN A 17 -16.13 -15.10 -6.46
C ASN A 17 -17.45 -14.54 -7.02
N GLN A 18 -17.47 -13.95 -8.20
CA GLN A 18 -18.67 -13.36 -8.78
C GLN A 18 -19.82 -14.36 -8.91
N LEU A 19 -19.51 -15.60 -9.31
CA LEU A 19 -20.50 -16.65 -9.43
C LEU A 19 -21.02 -17.08 -8.05
N LEU A 20 -20.15 -17.15 -7.04
CA LEU A 20 -20.53 -17.41 -5.66
C LEU A 20 -21.48 -16.33 -5.12
N MET A 21 -21.16 -15.06 -5.35
CA MET A 21 -22.01 -13.94 -4.91
C MET A 21 -23.40 -13.98 -5.57
N LYS A 22 -23.44 -14.27 -6.87
CA LYS A 22 -24.72 -14.46 -7.59
C LYS A 22 -25.49 -15.69 -7.09
N GLY A 23 -24.79 -16.79 -6.87
CA GLY A 23 -25.36 -18.00 -6.33
C GLY A 23 -25.95 -17.80 -4.92
N LYS A 24 -25.24 -17.15 -4.03
CA LYS A 24 -25.72 -16.80 -2.69
C LYS A 24 -26.96 -15.90 -2.72
N ALA A 25 -27.04 -14.97 -3.66
CA ALA A 25 -28.20 -14.10 -3.84
C ALA A 25 -29.46 -14.89 -4.25
N VAL A 26 -29.31 -16.04 -4.92
CA VAL A 26 -30.43 -16.89 -5.40
C VAL A 26 -30.75 -18.03 -4.42
N PHE A 27 -29.72 -18.69 -3.90
CA PHE A 27 -29.84 -19.96 -3.14
C PHE A 27 -29.55 -19.76 -1.64
N GLY A 28 -29.22 -18.56 -1.19
CA GLY A 28 -28.92 -18.25 0.21
C GLY A 28 -27.73 -19.08 0.75
N GLU A 29 -27.91 -19.64 1.94
CA GLU A 29 -26.88 -20.44 2.63
C GLU A 29 -26.58 -21.78 1.95
N HIS A 30 -27.45 -22.27 1.06
CA HIS A 30 -27.24 -23.50 0.29
C HIS A 30 -26.35 -23.32 -0.94
N CYS A 31 -25.60 -22.22 -1.01
CA CYS A 31 -24.61 -21.96 -2.06
C CYS A 31 -23.19 -22.05 -1.49
N TYR A 32 -22.50 -23.10 -1.85
CA TYR A 32 -21.17 -23.42 -1.35
C TYR A 32 -20.08 -23.05 -2.34
N ALA A 33 -18.89 -22.77 -1.82
CA ALA A 33 -17.69 -22.56 -2.64
C ALA A 33 -16.49 -23.24 -2.03
N ALA A 34 -15.61 -23.73 -2.90
CA ALA A 34 -14.37 -24.41 -2.55
C ALA A 34 -13.19 -23.83 -3.34
N GLY A 35 -11.98 -24.14 -2.87
CA GLY A 35 -10.74 -23.78 -3.53
C GLY A 35 -10.56 -22.26 -3.64
N ASP A 36 -9.96 -21.84 -4.75
CA ASP A 36 -9.55 -20.45 -4.99
C ASP A 36 -10.72 -19.47 -5.16
N ALA A 37 -11.93 -19.95 -5.37
CA ALA A 37 -13.13 -19.12 -5.37
C ALA A 37 -13.43 -18.50 -3.99
N VAL A 38 -12.93 -19.11 -2.91
CA VAL A 38 -13.06 -18.61 -1.54
C VAL A 38 -11.82 -17.82 -1.14
N ARG A 39 -10.67 -18.42 -1.32
CA ARG A 39 -9.37 -17.84 -0.98
C ARG A 39 -8.27 -18.50 -1.81
N ILE A 40 -7.44 -17.68 -2.43
CA ILE A 40 -6.29 -18.16 -3.17
C ILE A 40 -5.25 -18.74 -2.21
N GLY A 41 -4.79 -19.95 -2.51
CA GLY A 41 -3.79 -20.65 -1.72
C GLY A 41 -3.00 -21.65 -2.58
N GLU A 42 -2.16 -22.41 -1.92
CA GLU A 42 -1.46 -23.53 -2.55
C GLU A 42 -2.44 -24.67 -2.88
N GLY A 43 -2.07 -25.55 -3.83
CA GLY A 43 -2.93 -26.65 -4.26
C GLY A 43 -3.45 -27.51 -3.11
N THR A 44 -2.64 -27.75 -2.07
CA THR A 44 -3.06 -28.45 -0.85
C THR A 44 -4.17 -27.70 -0.10
N SER A 45 -4.09 -26.39 0.00
CA SER A 45 -5.13 -25.55 0.60
C SER A 45 -6.45 -25.66 -0.15
N ALA A 46 -6.40 -25.65 -1.50
CA ALA A 46 -7.58 -25.81 -2.34
C ALA A 46 -8.26 -27.18 -2.14
N VAL A 47 -7.47 -28.25 -2.05
CA VAL A 47 -7.97 -29.61 -1.77
C VAL A 47 -8.59 -29.70 -0.37
N LEU A 48 -7.94 -29.16 0.65
CA LEU A 48 -8.46 -29.17 2.02
C LEU A 48 -9.75 -28.35 2.13
N ARG A 49 -9.84 -27.19 1.47
CA ARG A 49 -11.10 -26.43 1.42
C ARG A 49 -12.20 -27.22 0.69
N GLY A 50 -11.86 -27.94 -0.38
CA GLY A 50 -12.81 -28.81 -1.07
C GLY A 50 -13.35 -29.93 -0.16
N LYS A 51 -12.48 -30.57 0.63
CA LYS A 51 -12.89 -31.58 1.62
C LYS A 51 -13.79 -30.99 2.70
N GLN A 52 -13.42 -29.85 3.25
CA GLN A 52 -14.20 -29.14 4.26
C GLN A 52 -15.59 -28.81 3.73
N THR A 53 -15.66 -28.21 2.53
CA THR A 53 -16.93 -27.88 1.86
C THR A 53 -17.80 -29.09 1.60
N ALA A 54 -17.21 -30.23 1.19
CA ALA A 54 -17.96 -31.47 1.01
C ALA A 54 -18.58 -31.98 2.32
N ILE A 55 -17.86 -31.85 3.43
CA ILE A 55 -18.38 -32.18 4.77
C ILE A 55 -19.50 -31.22 5.15
N GLU A 56 -19.34 -29.93 4.93
CA GLU A 56 -20.38 -28.92 5.17
C GLU A 56 -21.67 -29.23 4.40
N ILE A 57 -21.57 -29.60 3.12
CA ILE A 57 -22.71 -29.99 2.28
C ILE A 57 -23.39 -31.28 2.83
N LEU A 58 -22.60 -32.27 3.20
CA LEU A 58 -23.14 -33.51 3.75
C LEU A 58 -23.89 -33.29 5.07
N MET A 59 -23.36 -32.43 5.94
CA MET A 59 -24.01 -32.04 7.19
C MET A 59 -25.35 -31.32 6.91
N ASP A 60 -25.37 -30.42 5.94
CA ASP A 60 -26.54 -29.64 5.55
C ASP A 60 -27.66 -30.54 4.93
N LEU A 61 -27.24 -31.59 4.23
CA LEU A 61 -28.13 -32.62 3.70
C LEU A 61 -28.59 -33.64 4.74
N GLY A 62 -28.18 -33.49 6.02
CA GLY A 62 -28.57 -34.35 7.13
C GLY A 62 -27.86 -35.72 7.10
N ALA A 63 -26.74 -35.88 6.37
CA ALA A 63 -25.94 -37.06 6.39
C ALA A 63 -25.21 -37.23 7.74
N ARG A 64 -25.01 -38.49 8.16
CA ARG A 64 -24.20 -38.76 9.35
C ARG A 64 -22.73 -38.57 9.03
N VAL A 65 -22.17 -37.43 9.42
CA VAL A 65 -20.74 -37.11 9.28
C VAL A 65 -20.14 -36.96 10.67
N SER A 66 -18.92 -37.43 10.86
CA SER A 66 -18.20 -37.19 12.10
C SER A 66 -17.81 -35.73 12.22
N TYR A 67 -18.20 -35.10 13.32
CA TYR A 67 -17.78 -33.71 13.62
C TYR A 67 -16.27 -33.63 13.87
N ASP A 68 -15.66 -34.71 14.38
CA ASP A 68 -14.23 -34.78 14.58
C ASP A 68 -13.47 -34.75 13.24
N ASP A 69 -13.98 -35.41 12.19
CA ASP A 69 -13.39 -35.33 10.85
C ASP A 69 -13.47 -33.91 10.27
N TYR A 70 -14.58 -33.21 10.51
CA TYR A 70 -14.70 -31.80 10.14
C TYR A 70 -13.67 -30.91 10.85
N LEU A 71 -13.47 -31.13 12.16
CA LEU A 71 -12.49 -30.36 12.93
C LEU A 71 -11.06 -30.62 12.48
N VAL A 72 -10.72 -31.88 12.18
CA VAL A 72 -9.39 -32.25 11.64
C VAL A 72 -9.13 -31.53 10.33
N VAL A 73 -10.04 -31.64 9.36
CA VAL A 73 -9.90 -31.03 8.04
C VAL A 73 -9.88 -29.51 8.15
N SER A 74 -10.71 -28.92 9.02
CA SER A 74 -10.75 -27.46 9.25
C SER A 74 -9.42 -26.95 9.82
N LYS A 75 -8.84 -27.67 10.78
CA LYS A 75 -7.53 -27.34 11.34
C LYS A 75 -6.43 -27.42 10.28
N GLU A 76 -6.38 -28.51 9.51
CA GLU A 76 -5.41 -28.66 8.41
C GLU A 76 -5.56 -27.54 7.37
N TYR A 77 -6.81 -27.16 7.04
CA TYR A 77 -7.06 -26.04 6.12
C TYR A 77 -6.56 -24.72 6.68
N ILE A 78 -6.83 -24.42 7.95
CA ILE A 78 -6.34 -23.19 8.62
C ILE A 78 -4.81 -23.17 8.64
N ASP A 79 -4.18 -24.28 9.01
CA ASP A 79 -2.72 -24.40 9.01
C ASP A 79 -2.14 -24.18 7.61
N SER A 80 -2.82 -24.68 6.57
CA SER A 80 -2.40 -24.51 5.17
C SER A 80 -2.52 -23.05 4.66
N GLN A 81 -3.27 -22.19 5.35
CA GLN A 81 -3.42 -20.78 5.00
C GLN A 81 -2.33 -19.88 5.61
N GLN A 82 -1.48 -20.42 6.45
CA GLN A 82 -0.37 -19.66 7.01
C GLN A 82 0.58 -19.23 5.89
N HIS A 83 1.08 -18.00 6.00
CA HIS A 83 2.08 -17.52 5.05
C HIS A 83 3.37 -18.31 5.22
N PRO A 84 4.00 -18.72 4.11
CA PRO A 84 5.28 -19.41 4.18
C PRO A 84 6.31 -18.56 4.96
N VAL A 85 6.81 -19.12 6.05
CA VAL A 85 7.88 -18.50 6.83
C VAL A 85 9.16 -19.29 6.54
N ARG A 86 10.27 -18.57 6.33
CA ARG A 86 11.57 -19.20 6.18
C ARG A 86 11.95 -19.87 7.49
N ILE A 87 12.05 -21.21 7.47
CA ILE A 87 12.34 -22.02 8.64
C ILE A 87 13.81 -22.43 8.68
N LEU A 88 14.42 -22.61 7.50
CA LEU A 88 15.84 -22.94 7.38
C LEU A 88 16.58 -21.84 6.63
N GLU A 89 17.79 -21.53 7.03
CA GLU A 89 18.66 -20.56 6.33
C GLU A 89 19.45 -21.22 5.22
N THR A 90 19.77 -22.51 5.36
CA THR A 90 20.51 -23.31 4.40
C THR A 90 19.84 -24.66 4.20
N PRO A 91 19.94 -25.23 2.99
CA PRO A 91 19.48 -26.60 2.72
C PRO A 91 20.21 -27.63 3.59
N CYS A 92 19.49 -28.66 4.03
CA CYS A 92 20.14 -29.79 4.66
C CYS A 92 20.88 -30.63 3.61
N LEU A 93 22.12 -30.99 3.90
CA LEU A 93 22.96 -31.89 3.11
C LEU A 93 23.37 -33.11 3.96
N PRO A 94 23.64 -34.27 3.37
CA PRO A 94 24.25 -35.37 4.09
C PRO A 94 25.69 -35.00 4.50
N GLU A 95 26.23 -35.72 5.45
CA GLU A 95 27.65 -35.62 5.80
C GLU A 95 28.55 -35.93 4.58
N ALA A 96 29.72 -35.30 4.48
CA ALA A 96 30.62 -35.40 3.34
C ALA A 96 30.93 -36.87 2.96
N GLU A 97 31.22 -37.70 3.95
CA GLU A 97 31.44 -39.13 3.72
C GLU A 97 30.25 -39.85 3.05
N ARG A 98 29.04 -39.47 3.47
CA ARG A 98 27.78 -40.04 2.92
C ARG A 98 27.54 -39.55 1.48
N MET A 99 27.91 -38.32 1.12
CA MET A 99 27.80 -37.76 -0.23
C MET A 99 28.59 -38.59 -1.26
N HIS A 100 29.71 -39.16 -0.86
CA HIS A 100 30.58 -39.95 -1.72
C HIS A 100 30.23 -41.46 -1.75
N LYS A 101 29.34 -41.95 -0.86
CA LYS A 101 28.96 -43.36 -0.84
C LYS A 101 27.91 -43.73 -1.88
N ARG A 102 26.91 -42.88 -2.12
CA ARG A 102 25.82 -43.12 -3.07
C ARG A 102 25.12 -41.81 -3.42
N GLY A 103 24.28 -41.86 -4.48
CA GLY A 103 23.44 -40.70 -4.82
C GLY A 103 22.54 -40.21 -3.69
N PHE A 104 22.18 -38.95 -3.70
CA PHE A 104 21.33 -38.31 -2.72
C PHE A 104 20.54 -37.18 -3.35
N VAL A 105 19.59 -36.61 -2.61
CA VAL A 105 18.83 -35.42 -3.00
C VAL A 105 19.10 -34.32 -2.03
N GLN A 106 19.10 -33.06 -2.55
CA GLN A 106 19.08 -31.85 -1.77
C GLN A 106 17.74 -31.14 -1.96
N MET A 107 17.18 -30.62 -0.89
CA MET A 107 15.92 -29.90 -0.91
C MET A 107 16.13 -28.43 -0.58
N ASP A 108 15.82 -27.57 -1.53
CA ASP A 108 15.80 -26.11 -1.33
C ASP A 108 14.43 -25.61 -0.86
N CYS A 109 13.66 -26.50 -0.23
CA CYS A 109 12.39 -26.19 0.40
C CYS A 109 12.67 -25.56 1.79
N LEU A 110 13.00 -24.28 1.81
CA LEU A 110 13.44 -23.55 3.01
C LEU A 110 12.28 -22.88 3.77
N TYR A 111 11.08 -22.95 3.21
CA TYR A 111 9.88 -22.34 3.73
C TYR A 111 8.83 -23.39 4.11
N GLY A 112 8.05 -23.07 5.13
CA GLY A 112 6.92 -23.91 5.55
C GLY A 112 5.73 -23.79 4.63
N PHE A 113 5.81 -24.40 3.44
CA PHE A 113 4.66 -24.47 2.52
C PHE A 113 3.69 -25.58 2.92
N ALA A 114 2.41 -25.34 2.68
CA ALA A 114 1.35 -26.35 2.78
C ALA A 114 1.38 -27.31 1.58
N CYS A 115 2.44 -28.10 1.47
CA CYS A 115 2.74 -28.98 0.36
C CYS A 115 3.50 -30.21 0.88
N ASN A 116 3.14 -31.44 0.42
CA ASN A 116 3.78 -32.67 0.86
C ASN A 116 3.97 -33.78 -0.19
N PRO A 117 3.88 -33.58 -1.52
CA PRO A 117 4.05 -34.64 -2.51
C PRO A 117 5.36 -35.42 -2.37
N CYS A 118 6.44 -34.75 -1.96
CA CYS A 118 7.76 -35.37 -1.81
C CYS A 118 7.81 -36.48 -0.73
N SER A 119 7.06 -36.32 0.37
CA SER A 119 7.01 -37.32 1.43
C SER A 119 6.23 -38.57 0.99
N PHE A 120 5.14 -38.40 0.23
CA PHE A 120 4.37 -39.51 -0.34
C PHE A 120 5.11 -40.24 -1.48
N ALA A 121 5.90 -39.51 -2.25
CA ALA A 121 6.66 -40.03 -3.36
C ALA A 121 7.86 -40.90 -2.94
N CYS A 122 8.33 -40.74 -1.69
CA CYS A 122 9.52 -41.45 -1.24
C CYS A 122 9.22 -42.92 -0.88
N PRO A 123 9.65 -43.91 -1.71
CA PRO A 123 9.31 -45.32 -1.47
C PRO A 123 10.02 -45.94 -0.25
N HIS A 124 11.03 -45.22 0.27
CA HIS A 124 11.83 -45.64 1.43
C HIS A 124 11.49 -44.89 2.71
N GLY A 125 10.48 -44.01 2.68
CA GLY A 125 10.11 -43.20 3.82
C GLY A 125 11.24 -42.30 4.36
N ALA A 126 12.19 -41.94 3.48
CA ALA A 126 13.31 -41.07 3.86
C ALA A 126 12.93 -39.60 4.01
N ILE A 127 11.79 -39.19 3.48
CA ILE A 127 11.33 -37.81 3.54
C ILE A 127 10.12 -37.76 4.49
N THR A 128 10.24 -36.95 5.52
CA THR A 128 9.19 -36.77 6.53
C THR A 128 8.86 -35.27 6.73
N LYS A 129 7.61 -35.03 7.07
CA LYS A 129 7.12 -33.69 7.50
C LYS A 129 6.31 -33.88 8.78
N SER A 130 6.52 -33.06 9.76
CA SER A 130 5.77 -33.11 11.02
C SER A 130 4.37 -32.49 10.88
N SER A 131 4.18 -31.60 9.91
CA SER A 131 2.88 -31.08 9.47
C SER A 131 2.98 -30.60 8.03
N THR A 132 1.84 -30.28 7.40
CA THR A 132 1.82 -29.73 6.05
C THR A 132 2.58 -28.40 5.93
N SER A 133 2.66 -27.63 7.01
CA SER A 133 3.29 -26.31 7.05
C SER A 133 4.77 -26.29 7.50
N THR A 134 5.39 -27.48 7.68
CA THR A 134 6.82 -27.58 8.00
C THR A 134 7.66 -27.85 6.76
N VAL A 135 8.95 -27.56 6.83
CA VAL A 135 9.89 -28.02 5.79
C VAL A 135 10.06 -29.54 5.84
N PRO A 136 10.26 -30.22 4.69
CA PRO A 136 10.57 -31.63 4.68
C PRO A 136 11.96 -31.90 5.28
N HIS A 137 12.06 -32.95 6.06
CA HIS A 137 13.34 -33.49 6.56
C HIS A 137 13.73 -34.72 5.79
N VAL A 138 15.00 -34.86 5.40
CA VAL A 138 15.55 -35.99 4.71
C VAL A 138 16.41 -36.85 5.67
N ASP A 139 15.99 -38.06 5.91
CA ASP A 139 16.82 -39.08 6.56
C ASP A 139 17.76 -39.68 5.51
N TYR A 140 19.02 -39.25 5.51
CA TYR A 140 20.00 -39.64 4.52
C TYR A 140 20.47 -41.09 4.67
N ASP A 141 20.22 -41.74 5.79
CA ASP A 141 20.50 -43.16 5.97
C ASP A 141 19.48 -44.02 5.21
N LYS A 142 18.23 -43.57 5.14
CA LYS A 142 17.17 -44.24 4.36
C LYS A 142 17.17 -43.79 2.89
N CYS A 143 17.66 -42.60 2.56
CA CYS A 143 17.68 -42.12 1.20
C CYS A 143 18.63 -42.95 0.34
N ILE A 144 18.13 -43.58 -0.70
CA ILE A 144 18.96 -44.39 -1.65
C ILE A 144 19.34 -43.61 -2.92
N GLY A 145 18.87 -42.38 -3.08
CA GLY A 145 19.11 -41.59 -4.28
C GLY A 145 18.34 -42.08 -5.52
N CYS A 146 17.11 -42.57 -5.35
CA CYS A 146 16.28 -43.05 -6.46
C CYS A 146 15.66 -41.93 -7.33
N MET A 147 15.74 -40.68 -6.88
CA MET A 147 15.27 -39.44 -7.55
C MET A 147 13.74 -39.34 -7.75
N GLU A 148 12.94 -40.26 -7.16
CA GLU A 148 11.47 -40.23 -7.31
C GLU A 148 10.85 -38.94 -6.76
N CYS A 149 11.40 -38.33 -5.71
CA CYS A 149 10.94 -37.06 -5.16
C CYS A 149 11.25 -35.85 -6.05
N VAL A 150 12.24 -35.94 -6.94
CA VAL A 150 12.68 -34.80 -7.78
C VAL A 150 11.55 -34.32 -8.69
N TYR A 151 10.91 -35.23 -9.44
CA TYR A 151 9.84 -34.88 -10.36
C TYR A 151 8.48 -34.70 -9.71
N GLN A 152 8.33 -35.16 -8.47
CA GLN A 152 7.08 -34.99 -7.72
C GLN A 152 6.96 -33.63 -7.01
N CYS A 153 8.05 -32.85 -6.95
CA CYS A 153 8.05 -31.55 -6.33
C CYS A 153 7.40 -30.50 -7.27
N PRO A 154 6.21 -29.97 -6.96
CA PRO A 154 5.56 -28.97 -7.81
C PRO A 154 6.31 -27.61 -7.84
N GLY A 155 7.19 -27.37 -6.86
CA GLY A 155 8.04 -26.18 -6.81
C GLY A 155 9.41 -26.37 -7.43
N LEU A 156 9.71 -27.54 -8.04
CA LEU A 156 11.02 -27.89 -8.63
C LEU A 156 12.21 -27.63 -7.68
N ALA A 157 11.98 -27.78 -6.37
CA ALA A 157 12.94 -27.44 -5.32
C ALA A 157 13.76 -28.63 -4.82
N ILE A 158 13.77 -29.75 -5.57
CA ILE A 158 14.50 -30.98 -5.21
C ILE A 158 15.45 -31.32 -6.33
N PHE A 159 16.73 -31.43 -6.01
CA PHE A 159 17.82 -31.71 -6.93
C PHE A 159 18.56 -32.97 -6.51
N GLY A 160 18.93 -33.81 -7.50
CA GLY A 160 19.63 -35.04 -7.24
C GLY A 160 21.10 -34.99 -7.65
N TYR A 161 21.95 -35.68 -6.91
CA TYR A 161 23.38 -35.70 -7.11
C TYR A 161 23.95 -37.13 -6.97
N ASP A 162 24.91 -37.47 -7.82
CA ASP A 162 25.82 -38.61 -7.62
C ASP A 162 27.25 -38.14 -7.87
N LEU A 163 27.93 -37.71 -6.78
CA LEU A 163 29.28 -37.11 -6.84
C LEU A 163 30.33 -38.07 -7.37
N ARG A 164 30.13 -39.40 -7.25
CA ARG A 164 31.06 -40.42 -7.77
C ARG A 164 31.17 -40.41 -9.30
N LYS A 165 30.10 -39.92 -9.95
CA LYS A 165 29.95 -39.92 -11.41
C LYS A 165 29.83 -38.53 -11.98
N ASP A 166 29.93 -37.50 -11.18
CA ASP A 166 29.63 -36.09 -11.50
C ASP A 166 28.26 -35.93 -12.18
N ASN A 167 27.27 -36.71 -11.74
CA ASN A 167 25.94 -36.71 -12.32
C ASN A 167 24.99 -35.87 -11.48
N LEU A 168 24.23 -35.03 -12.19
CA LEU A 168 23.14 -34.22 -11.70
C LEU A 168 21.82 -34.80 -12.20
N PHE A 169 20.78 -34.73 -11.37
CA PHE A 169 19.41 -35.08 -11.72
C PHE A 169 18.51 -33.85 -11.45
N LEU A 170 18.24 -33.12 -12.52
CA LEU A 170 17.60 -31.83 -12.45
C LEU A 170 16.17 -31.89 -13.00
N PRO A 171 15.15 -31.35 -12.29
CA PRO A 171 13.78 -31.32 -12.79
C PRO A 171 13.65 -30.36 -13.96
N ILE A 172 12.92 -30.75 -15.01
CA ILE A 172 12.64 -29.94 -16.19
C ILE A 172 11.19 -30.08 -16.63
N GLU A 173 10.63 -29.00 -17.15
CA GLU A 173 9.27 -28.90 -17.71
C GLU A 173 9.26 -28.39 -19.16
N TYR A 174 10.41 -28.35 -19.80
CA TYR A 174 10.60 -27.96 -21.19
C TYR A 174 11.40 -29.02 -21.97
N GLU A 175 11.32 -28.95 -23.28
CA GLU A 175 12.01 -29.89 -24.15
C GLU A 175 13.49 -29.59 -24.24
N VAL A 176 14.31 -30.64 -24.11
CA VAL A 176 15.77 -30.56 -24.28
C VAL A 176 16.22 -31.77 -25.08
N LYS A 177 17.36 -31.66 -25.74
CA LYS A 177 17.95 -32.76 -26.54
C LYS A 177 19.00 -33.50 -25.74
N GLU A 178 18.95 -34.84 -25.79
CA GLU A 178 20.03 -35.68 -25.28
C GLU A 178 21.34 -35.40 -26.05
N LYS A 179 22.46 -35.48 -25.36
CA LYS A 179 23.82 -35.15 -25.84
C LYS A 179 24.07 -33.65 -26.09
N GLU A 180 23.16 -32.80 -25.71
CA GLU A 180 23.33 -31.32 -25.77
C GLU A 180 24.26 -30.85 -24.66
N VAL A 181 25.18 -29.93 -24.99
CA VAL A 181 26.07 -29.30 -24.02
C VAL A 181 25.37 -28.03 -23.49
N VAL A 182 25.29 -27.94 -22.16
CA VAL A 182 24.57 -26.88 -21.46
C VAL A 182 25.46 -26.18 -20.47
N TYR A 183 25.10 -24.94 -20.08
CA TYR A 183 25.70 -24.26 -18.95
C TYR A 183 25.00 -24.68 -17.65
N LEU A 184 25.79 -25.10 -16.66
CA LEU A 184 25.31 -25.37 -15.31
C LEU A 184 25.22 -24.07 -14.52
N VAL A 185 24.09 -23.87 -13.84
CA VAL A 185 23.82 -22.61 -13.13
C VAL A 185 23.37 -22.86 -11.68
N ASN A 186 23.65 -21.87 -10.81
CA ASN A 186 23.13 -21.84 -9.44
C ASN A 186 21.71 -21.25 -9.37
N ASN A 187 21.17 -21.04 -8.15
CA ASN A 187 19.84 -20.44 -7.91
C ASN A 187 19.74 -18.97 -8.37
N TYR A 188 20.83 -18.32 -8.69
CA TYR A 188 20.84 -16.93 -9.18
C TYR A 188 20.97 -16.86 -10.71
N GLY A 189 21.07 -18.04 -11.38
CA GLY A 189 21.32 -18.12 -12.81
C GLY A 189 22.77 -17.90 -13.21
N GLU A 190 23.68 -17.77 -12.24
CA GLU A 190 25.11 -17.61 -12.51
C GLU A 190 25.71 -18.90 -13.00
N ARG A 191 26.51 -18.81 -14.06
CA ARG A 191 27.21 -19.97 -14.65
C ARG A 191 28.27 -20.49 -13.70
N LEU A 192 28.18 -21.78 -13.38
CA LEU A 192 29.17 -22.49 -12.58
C LEU A 192 30.13 -23.31 -13.44
N GLY A 193 29.67 -23.79 -14.61
CA GLY A 193 30.43 -24.62 -15.52
C GLY A 193 29.59 -25.14 -16.67
N GLU A 194 30.05 -26.24 -17.27
CA GLU A 194 29.39 -26.92 -18.38
C GLU A 194 28.99 -28.34 -18.02
N GLY A 195 27.93 -28.83 -18.65
CA GLY A 195 27.48 -30.20 -18.55
C GLY A 195 26.93 -30.72 -19.87
N ILE A 196 26.78 -32.02 -19.99
CA ILE A 196 26.16 -32.70 -21.14
C ILE A 196 24.92 -33.44 -20.67
N ILE A 197 23.78 -33.26 -21.32
CA ILE A 197 22.54 -34.00 -21.05
C ILE A 197 22.74 -35.44 -21.53
N GLU A 198 22.98 -36.33 -20.61
CA GLU A 198 23.16 -37.77 -20.97
C GLU A 198 21.83 -38.41 -21.32
N LYS A 199 20.78 -38.10 -20.55
CA LYS A 199 19.47 -38.75 -20.71
C LYS A 199 18.35 -37.90 -20.12
N VAL A 200 17.19 -37.91 -20.77
CA VAL A 200 15.93 -37.36 -20.22
C VAL A 200 15.05 -38.50 -19.73
N LEU A 201 14.75 -38.51 -18.45
CA LEU A 201 13.86 -39.49 -17.82
C LEU A 201 12.43 -38.92 -17.83
N HIS A 202 11.63 -39.41 -18.78
CA HIS A 202 10.23 -38.97 -18.91
C HIS A 202 9.38 -39.51 -17.76
N LYS A 203 8.54 -38.66 -17.18
CA LYS A 203 7.68 -38.97 -16.04
C LYS A 203 6.22 -38.69 -16.35
N PRO A 204 5.26 -39.41 -15.70
CA PRO A 204 3.84 -39.32 -16.03
C PRO A 204 3.21 -37.94 -15.81
N ASN A 205 3.74 -37.16 -14.85
CA ASN A 205 3.24 -35.81 -14.50
C ASN A 205 3.82 -34.71 -15.36
N LYS A 206 4.58 -35.04 -16.42
CA LYS A 206 5.26 -34.12 -17.36
C LYS A 206 6.43 -33.33 -16.77
N THR A 207 6.69 -33.37 -15.48
CA THR A 207 7.95 -32.90 -14.90
C THR A 207 9.00 -33.98 -15.11
N ASN A 208 9.86 -33.86 -16.11
CA ASN A 208 10.89 -34.82 -16.44
C ASN A 208 12.16 -34.60 -15.58
N ILE A 209 13.06 -35.59 -15.60
CA ILE A 209 14.37 -35.41 -14.96
C ILE A 209 15.45 -35.47 -16.04
N ALA A 210 16.23 -34.40 -16.17
CA ALA A 210 17.44 -34.42 -16.98
C ALA A 210 18.59 -34.98 -16.14
N ARG A 211 19.19 -36.10 -16.61
CA ARG A 211 20.47 -36.57 -16.09
C ARG A 211 21.57 -35.85 -16.85
N VAL A 212 22.29 -34.97 -16.15
CA VAL A 212 23.35 -34.14 -16.71
C VAL A 212 24.69 -34.57 -16.11
N LYS A 213 25.64 -34.92 -16.97
CA LYS A 213 27.04 -35.15 -16.59
C LYS A 213 27.75 -33.81 -16.57
N ALA A 214 28.28 -33.42 -15.44
CA ALA A 214 29.12 -32.23 -15.35
C ALA A 214 30.49 -32.47 -16.02
N LEU A 215 31.03 -31.48 -16.70
CA LEU A 215 32.24 -31.59 -17.46
C LEU A 215 33.45 -30.93 -16.73
N ASP A 216 33.22 -29.84 -16.05
CA ASP A 216 34.20 -29.01 -15.40
C ASP A 216 33.86 -28.57 -13.95
N VAL A 217 32.75 -29.11 -13.42
CA VAL A 217 32.37 -28.97 -12.01
C VAL A 217 32.38 -30.34 -11.36
N HIS A 218 33.13 -30.49 -10.25
CA HIS A 218 33.36 -31.80 -9.63
C HIS A 218 33.18 -31.77 -8.10
N GLY A 219 32.99 -32.96 -7.54
CA GLY A 219 32.92 -33.17 -6.10
C GLY A 219 31.82 -32.33 -5.42
N GLU A 220 32.15 -31.74 -4.31
CA GLU A 220 31.19 -30.98 -3.50
C GLU A 220 30.66 -29.69 -4.18
N ASP A 221 31.35 -29.18 -5.19
CA ASP A 221 30.86 -28.00 -5.93
C ASP A 221 29.62 -28.33 -6.78
N LEU A 222 29.38 -29.60 -7.11
CA LEU A 222 28.16 -30.03 -7.79
C LEU A 222 26.89 -29.68 -7.01
N VAL A 223 26.92 -29.67 -5.67
CA VAL A 223 25.75 -29.35 -4.85
C VAL A 223 25.34 -27.88 -4.90
N LYS A 224 26.13 -27.05 -5.58
CA LYS A 224 25.77 -25.64 -5.85
C LYS A 224 24.89 -25.48 -7.10
N VAL A 225 24.93 -26.49 -8.00
CA VAL A 225 24.14 -26.47 -9.24
C VAL A 225 22.65 -26.65 -8.92
N ARG A 226 21.81 -25.81 -9.52
CA ARG A 226 20.34 -25.83 -9.35
C ARG A 226 19.60 -26.01 -10.67
N GLY A 227 20.27 -25.87 -11.77
CA GLY A 227 19.69 -25.96 -13.08
C GLY A 227 20.73 -25.94 -14.18
N PHE A 228 20.24 -25.96 -15.40
CA PHE A 228 21.08 -25.71 -16.57
C PHE A 228 20.34 -24.86 -17.59
N VAL A 229 21.09 -24.23 -18.47
CA VAL A 229 20.57 -23.43 -19.58
C VAL A 229 21.22 -23.91 -20.86
N VAL A 230 20.42 -24.15 -21.91
CA VAL A 230 20.94 -24.42 -23.25
C VAL A 230 21.78 -23.25 -23.71
N LYS A 231 22.97 -23.50 -24.26
CA LYS A 231 23.96 -22.44 -24.56
C LYS A 231 23.40 -21.30 -25.41
N GLU A 232 22.51 -21.62 -26.34
CA GLU A 232 21.84 -20.63 -27.21
C GLU A 232 20.88 -19.72 -26.44
N ASN A 233 20.32 -20.21 -25.33
CA ASN A 233 19.36 -19.53 -24.49
C ASN A 233 20.00 -18.94 -23.23
N TYR A 234 21.31 -19.16 -23.01
CA TYR A 234 21.97 -18.51 -21.89
C TYR A 234 21.97 -17.00 -22.14
N PRO A 235 21.41 -16.21 -21.23
CA PRO A 235 21.39 -14.78 -21.42
C PRO A 235 22.82 -14.32 -21.63
N GLN A 236 23.14 -13.92 -22.86
CA GLN A 236 24.31 -13.06 -23.05
C GLN A 236 24.10 -11.90 -22.10
N PRO A 237 25.14 -11.43 -21.38
CA PRO A 237 24.97 -10.22 -20.60
C PRO A 237 24.31 -9.23 -21.54
N LEU A 238 23.03 -8.91 -21.26
CA LEU A 238 22.39 -7.79 -21.91
C LEU A 238 23.37 -6.68 -21.69
N ASP A 239 23.88 -6.07 -22.78
CA ASP A 239 24.62 -4.85 -22.67
C ASP A 239 23.63 -3.80 -22.13
N LEU A 240 23.49 -3.83 -20.80
CA LEU A 240 22.69 -2.89 -20.05
C LEU A 240 23.41 -1.56 -19.88
N GLU A 241 24.68 -1.46 -20.38
CA GLU A 241 25.44 -0.22 -20.36
C GLU A 241 24.64 0.97 -20.92
N PRO A 242 23.89 0.84 -22.04
CA PRO A 242 23.05 1.95 -22.49
C PRO A 242 21.89 2.28 -21.57
N LEU A 243 21.37 1.29 -20.81
CA LEU A 243 20.25 1.47 -19.88
C LEU A 243 20.73 1.74 -18.44
N LEU A 244 21.95 1.32 -18.11
CA LEU A 244 22.55 1.44 -16.78
C LEU A 244 23.65 2.51 -16.73
N LYS A 245 23.90 3.26 -17.81
CA LYS A 245 24.92 4.32 -17.87
C LYS A 245 24.83 5.32 -16.72
N ASP A 246 23.64 5.51 -16.14
CA ASP A 246 23.42 6.43 -15.03
C ASP A 246 23.41 5.76 -13.64
N GLN A 247 23.46 4.41 -13.55
CA GLN A 247 23.41 3.69 -12.28
C GLN A 247 24.19 2.37 -12.28
N PRO A 248 25.52 2.38 -12.45
CA PRO A 248 26.31 1.17 -12.34
C PRO A 248 26.28 0.62 -10.91
N GLY A 249 25.81 -0.61 -10.74
CA GLY A 249 25.76 -1.29 -9.45
C GLY A 249 24.51 -1.07 -8.61
N ALA A 250 23.44 -0.53 -9.19
CA ALA A 250 22.18 -0.32 -8.46
C ALA A 250 21.55 -1.64 -7.99
N THR A 251 21.50 -1.82 -6.67
CA THR A 251 20.76 -2.93 -6.07
C THR A 251 19.30 -2.55 -5.91
N PHE A 252 18.41 -3.12 -6.72
CA PHE A 252 16.97 -2.89 -6.62
C PHE A 252 16.38 -3.57 -5.39
N ILE A 253 15.77 -2.78 -4.53
CA ILE A 253 14.97 -3.26 -3.39
C ILE A 253 13.51 -3.47 -3.80
N CYS A 254 12.95 -2.55 -4.58
CA CYS A 254 11.60 -2.64 -5.11
C CYS A 254 11.61 -2.61 -6.63
N HIS A 255 11.13 -3.69 -7.27
CA HIS A 255 10.98 -3.74 -8.73
C HIS A 255 9.61 -3.22 -9.23
N CYS A 256 8.68 -2.92 -8.34
CA CYS A 256 7.39 -2.34 -8.74
C CYS A 256 7.48 -0.85 -9.02
N ASP A 257 8.33 -0.16 -8.27
CA ASP A 257 8.52 1.29 -8.32
C ASP A 257 10.00 1.65 -8.57
N ASP A 258 10.81 0.69 -9.02
CA ASP A 258 12.24 0.82 -9.39
C ASP A 258 13.10 1.51 -8.30
N VAL A 259 12.83 1.18 -7.03
CA VAL A 259 13.57 1.77 -5.90
C VAL A 259 14.83 0.98 -5.62
N THR A 260 15.96 1.65 -5.67
CA THR A 260 17.29 1.08 -5.38
C THR A 260 17.63 1.17 -3.89
N LEU A 261 18.66 0.43 -3.47
CA LEU A 261 19.22 0.57 -2.13
C LEU A 261 19.79 1.98 -1.89
N ASP A 262 20.38 2.58 -2.91
CA ASP A 262 20.93 3.94 -2.82
C ASP A 262 19.83 4.99 -2.60
N ASP A 263 18.67 4.83 -3.23
CA ASP A 263 17.52 5.70 -2.96
C ASP A 263 17.07 5.60 -1.51
N VAL A 264 17.06 4.39 -0.97
CA VAL A 264 16.76 4.18 0.46
C VAL A 264 17.84 4.79 1.35
N LEU A 265 19.12 4.60 1.05
CA LEU A 265 20.21 5.14 1.85
C LEU A 265 20.26 6.67 1.84
N LYS A 266 19.88 7.31 0.73
CA LYS A 266 19.70 8.77 0.67
C LYS A 266 18.64 9.25 1.66
N VAL A 267 17.55 8.47 1.84
CA VAL A 267 16.51 8.79 2.82
C VAL A 267 16.99 8.57 4.25
N VAL A 268 17.77 7.50 4.48
CA VAL A 268 18.36 7.21 5.80
C VAL A 268 19.34 8.30 6.22
N GLY A 269 20.19 8.76 5.29
CA GLY A 269 21.29 9.70 5.59
C GLY A 269 22.26 9.10 6.62
N ASP A 270 22.68 9.89 7.57
CA ASP A 270 23.62 9.49 8.63
C ASP A 270 22.94 8.81 9.84
N ARG A 271 21.64 8.51 9.74
CA ARG A 271 20.86 7.92 10.84
C ARG A 271 21.13 6.42 10.98
N THR A 272 21.11 5.96 12.22
CA THR A 272 21.26 4.53 12.56
C THR A 272 19.90 3.81 12.69
N PHE A 273 18.79 4.55 12.60
CA PHE A 273 17.43 4.00 12.62
C PHE A 273 16.49 4.78 11.70
N ILE A 274 15.47 4.12 11.18
CA ILE A 274 14.46 4.72 10.31
C ILE A 274 13.15 3.93 10.34
N SER A 275 12.01 4.61 10.14
CA SER A 275 10.71 3.98 10.00
C SER A 275 10.53 3.43 8.57
N ILE A 276 9.93 2.24 8.43
CA ILE A 276 9.55 1.69 7.12
C ILE A 276 8.63 2.65 6.37
N ASP A 277 7.71 3.30 7.08
CA ASP A 277 6.74 4.19 6.47
C ASP A 277 7.39 5.49 5.96
N GLU A 278 8.43 5.99 6.60
CA GLU A 278 9.20 7.13 6.09
C GLU A 278 9.89 6.77 4.75
N ILE A 279 10.54 5.60 4.69
CA ILE A 279 11.12 5.10 3.44
C ILE A 279 10.03 4.94 2.38
N LYS A 280 8.92 4.33 2.74
CA LYS A 280 7.77 4.08 1.86
C LYS A 280 7.18 5.37 1.30
N HIS A 281 7.02 6.41 2.11
CA HIS A 281 6.46 7.70 1.67
C HIS A 281 7.43 8.46 0.77
N THR A 282 8.72 8.35 1.05
CA THR A 282 9.75 9.07 0.30
C THR A 282 10.07 8.40 -1.03
N THR A 283 10.20 7.05 -1.02
CA THR A 283 10.64 6.29 -2.21
C THR A 283 9.50 5.56 -2.92
N ARG A 284 8.30 5.51 -2.34
CA ARG A 284 7.17 4.66 -2.74
C ARG A 284 7.42 3.15 -2.61
N LEU A 285 8.53 2.74 -2.00
CA LEU A 285 8.82 1.33 -1.71
C LEU A 285 7.64 0.69 -0.97
N GLY A 286 7.20 -0.47 -1.42
CA GLY A 286 6.05 -1.17 -0.83
C GLY A 286 4.68 -0.67 -1.29
N MET A 287 4.64 0.35 -2.17
CA MET A 287 3.38 0.90 -2.70
C MET A 287 2.90 0.21 -3.98
N GLY A 288 3.73 -0.59 -4.62
CA GLY A 288 3.38 -1.32 -5.83
C GLY A 288 2.39 -2.48 -5.64
N PRO A 289 2.04 -3.20 -6.73
CA PRO A 289 1.04 -4.28 -6.73
C PRO A 289 1.30 -5.38 -5.69
N CYS A 290 2.59 -5.68 -5.40
CA CYS A 290 2.96 -6.70 -4.41
C CYS A 290 2.72 -6.23 -2.96
N ARG A 291 2.32 -4.97 -2.74
CA ARG A 291 2.01 -4.37 -1.42
C ARG A 291 3.13 -4.55 -0.38
N GLY A 292 4.37 -4.45 -0.83
CA GLY A 292 5.53 -4.59 0.06
C GLY A 292 5.96 -6.04 0.36
N LYS A 293 5.21 -7.05 -0.07
CA LYS A 293 5.51 -8.47 0.25
C LYS A 293 6.92 -8.90 -0.17
N ARG A 294 7.46 -8.34 -1.26
CA ARG A 294 8.80 -8.67 -1.78
C ARG A 294 9.86 -7.70 -1.30
N CYS A 295 9.59 -6.40 -1.38
CA CYS A 295 10.59 -5.37 -1.09
C CYS A 295 10.84 -5.15 0.40
N ILE A 296 9.82 -5.23 1.27
CA ILE A 296 10.01 -4.99 2.71
C ILE A 296 10.95 -6.01 3.36
N PRO A 297 10.85 -7.33 3.13
CA PRO A 297 11.84 -8.27 3.65
C PRO A 297 13.26 -7.99 3.13
N ARG A 298 13.41 -7.68 1.83
CA ARG A 298 14.72 -7.31 1.24
C ARG A 298 15.29 -6.05 1.89
N LEU A 299 14.44 -5.04 2.09
CA LEU A 299 14.80 -3.80 2.77
C LEU A 299 15.33 -4.08 4.18
N LYS A 300 14.57 -4.85 4.97
CA LYS A 300 14.95 -5.22 6.34
C LYS A 300 16.33 -5.92 6.36
N THR A 301 16.57 -6.83 5.43
CA THR A 301 17.86 -7.52 5.31
C THR A 301 18.99 -6.56 4.92
N ALA A 302 18.78 -5.73 3.90
CA ALA A 302 19.79 -4.81 3.40
C ALA A 302 20.20 -3.75 4.43
N LEU A 303 19.24 -3.17 5.16
CA LEU A 303 19.51 -2.17 6.18
C LEU A 303 20.17 -2.77 7.42
N ARG A 304 19.76 -3.97 7.86
CA ARG A 304 20.46 -4.69 8.95
C ARG A 304 21.91 -4.96 8.62
N ALA A 305 22.20 -5.37 7.39
CA ALA A 305 23.60 -5.58 6.94
C ALA A 305 24.46 -4.32 7.01
N LYS A 306 23.83 -3.14 7.05
CA LYS A 306 24.51 -1.83 7.19
C LYS A 306 24.42 -1.26 8.62
N GLY A 307 23.93 -2.04 9.60
CA GLY A 307 23.78 -1.59 10.99
C GLY A 307 22.67 -0.58 11.21
N ILE A 308 21.70 -0.47 10.26
CA ILE A 308 20.57 0.46 10.35
C ILE A 308 19.35 -0.30 10.91
N GLU A 309 18.81 0.18 12.01
CA GLU A 309 17.63 -0.39 12.65
C GLU A 309 16.34 0.13 11.96
N ILE A 310 15.40 -0.79 11.72
CA ILE A 310 14.09 -0.42 11.19
C ILE A 310 13.07 -0.41 12.32
N VAL A 311 12.47 0.74 12.53
CA VAL A 311 11.44 0.96 13.55
C VAL A 311 10.05 0.84 12.92
N GLY A 312 9.18 0.07 13.58
CA GLY A 312 7.79 -0.12 13.17
C GLY A 312 7.61 -1.08 11.99
N ASP A 313 6.35 -1.31 11.67
CA ASP A 313 5.91 -2.10 10.52
C ASP A 313 5.26 -1.22 9.47
N ALA A 314 5.34 -1.65 8.20
CA ALA A 314 4.71 -0.91 7.11
C ALA A 314 3.19 -0.90 7.28
N THR A 315 2.59 0.29 7.20
CA THR A 315 1.13 0.43 7.21
C THR A 315 0.51 -0.37 6.06
N PRO A 316 -0.37 -1.35 6.34
CA PRO A 316 -1.00 -2.16 5.30
C PRO A 316 -1.89 -1.30 4.40
N ARG A 317 -1.88 -1.59 3.09
CA ARG A 317 -2.78 -0.96 2.12
C ARG A 317 -4.07 -1.74 1.86
N ALA A 318 -4.28 -2.83 2.57
CA ALA A 318 -5.49 -3.61 2.42
C ALA A 318 -6.72 -2.85 2.95
N PRO A 319 -7.92 -3.11 2.41
CA PRO A 319 -9.14 -2.49 2.91
C PRO A 319 -9.44 -2.79 4.38
N LEU A 320 -8.87 -3.88 4.92
CA LEU A 320 -8.77 -4.15 6.35
C LEU A 320 -7.34 -3.78 6.77
N SER A 321 -7.10 -2.50 7.01
CA SER A 321 -5.81 -1.99 7.45
C SER A 321 -5.48 -2.39 8.89
N ASN A 322 -6.47 -2.72 9.68
CA ASN A 322 -6.31 -3.20 11.05
C ASN A 322 -6.66 -4.69 11.11
N GLN A 323 -5.87 -5.45 11.84
CA GLN A 323 -6.26 -6.79 12.25
C GLN A 323 -7.46 -6.64 13.18
N LEU A 324 -8.65 -6.98 12.68
CA LEU A 324 -9.87 -7.00 13.48
C LEU A 324 -9.96 -8.36 14.18
N ASN A 325 -10.17 -8.35 15.48
CA ASN A 325 -10.56 -9.54 16.21
C ASN A 325 -12.01 -9.91 15.87
N LEU A 326 -12.37 -11.19 15.97
CA LEU A 326 -13.74 -11.64 15.74
C LEU A 326 -14.76 -10.87 16.60
N GLY A 327 -14.37 -10.47 17.83
CA GLY A 327 -15.22 -9.63 18.70
C GLY A 327 -15.42 -8.20 18.19
N GLU A 328 -14.51 -7.68 17.35
CA GLU A 328 -14.65 -6.35 16.74
C GLU A 328 -15.55 -6.39 15.49
N LEU A 329 -15.68 -7.56 14.86
CA LEU A 329 -16.61 -7.80 13.74
C LEU A 329 -18.04 -8.06 14.23
N TYR A 330 -18.20 -8.48 15.47
CA TYR A 330 -19.51 -8.73 16.07
C TYR A 330 -19.97 -7.45 16.77
N PRO A 331 -21.07 -6.81 16.31
CA PRO A 331 -21.55 -5.63 17.00
C PRO A 331 -21.92 -6.04 18.43
N PRO A 332 -21.42 -5.35 19.45
CA PRO A 332 -21.77 -5.64 20.84
C PRO A 332 -23.30 -5.58 20.96
N LYS A 333 -23.91 -6.58 21.58
CA LYS A 333 -25.32 -6.48 21.96
C LYS A 333 -25.45 -5.19 22.77
N ARG A 334 -26.46 -4.37 22.47
CA ARG A 334 -26.78 -3.19 23.27
C ARG A 334 -26.83 -3.61 24.76
N GLY A 335 -25.86 -3.16 25.55
CA GLY A 335 -25.68 -3.52 26.95
C GLY A 335 -24.31 -4.06 27.33
N ASP A 336 -23.50 -4.59 26.38
CA ASP A 336 -22.10 -4.92 26.59
C ASP A 336 -21.22 -3.73 26.17
N GLU A 337 -21.43 -2.57 26.74
CA GLU A 337 -20.41 -1.55 26.80
C GLU A 337 -19.22 -2.18 27.53
N HIS A 338 -18.06 -2.22 26.90
CA HIS A 338 -16.83 -2.62 27.56
C HIS A 338 -16.77 -1.91 28.90
N ARG A 339 -17.00 -2.64 30.01
CA ARG A 339 -16.62 -2.16 31.33
C ARG A 339 -15.10 -2.01 31.27
N VAL A 340 -14.69 -0.79 30.95
CA VAL A 340 -13.29 -0.40 31.08
C VAL A 340 -12.90 -0.75 32.50
N ALA A 341 -11.87 -1.57 32.64
CA ALA A 341 -11.31 -1.92 33.94
C ALA A 341 -11.14 -0.64 34.78
N ASN A 342 -11.27 -0.76 36.09
CA ASN A 342 -11.22 0.40 37.02
C ASN A 342 -10.15 1.40 36.57
N ARG A 343 -10.52 2.63 36.24
CA ARG A 343 -9.59 3.70 35.79
C ARG A 343 -8.50 4.00 36.80
N SER A 344 -8.65 3.57 38.06
CA SER A 344 -7.60 3.68 39.10
C SER A 344 -6.29 3.00 38.71
N ASP A 345 -6.33 1.99 37.82
CA ASP A 345 -5.20 1.13 37.51
C ASP A 345 -4.44 1.58 36.25
N PHE A 346 -4.91 2.63 35.58
CA PHE A 346 -4.24 3.12 34.36
C PHE A 346 -3.04 3.99 34.69
N LYS A 347 -1.99 3.84 33.86
CA LYS A 347 -0.85 4.76 33.89
C LYS A 347 -1.34 6.16 33.53
N LYS A 348 -1.22 7.10 34.45
CA LYS A 348 -1.55 8.52 34.20
C LYS A 348 -0.30 9.28 33.84
N ILE A 349 -0.40 10.09 32.77
CA ILE A 349 0.70 10.88 32.24
C ILE A 349 0.21 12.32 32.05
N GLU A 350 0.80 13.25 32.79
CA GLU A 350 0.57 14.68 32.59
C GLU A 350 1.40 15.18 31.42
N VAL A 351 0.78 15.98 30.55
CA VAL A 351 1.42 16.57 29.35
C VAL A 351 1.01 18.04 29.20
N GLY A 352 1.88 18.85 28.59
CA GLY A 352 1.61 20.29 28.40
C GLY A 352 0.44 20.54 27.43
N ALA A 353 0.41 19.82 26.33
CA ALA A 353 -0.69 19.80 25.37
C ALA A 353 -0.85 18.42 24.76
N LEU A 354 -2.07 18.04 24.34
CA LEU A 354 -2.32 16.81 23.63
C LEU A 354 -3.14 17.08 22.36
N ILE A 355 -2.61 16.57 21.23
CA ILE A 355 -3.26 16.65 19.93
C ILE A 355 -3.69 15.25 19.53
N ALA A 356 -4.97 15.03 19.35
CA ALA A 356 -5.54 13.78 18.87
C ALA A 356 -5.66 13.79 17.34
N GLY A 357 -4.90 12.94 16.65
CA GLY A 357 -4.91 12.79 15.20
C GLY A 357 -3.66 13.33 14.50
N GLY A 358 -2.86 12.42 13.95
CA GLY A 358 -1.59 12.73 13.29
C GLY A 358 -1.69 12.99 11.78
N GLY A 359 -2.83 13.39 11.23
CA GLY A 359 -2.97 13.86 9.86
C GLY A 359 -2.25 15.19 9.62
N ILE A 360 -2.37 15.76 8.40
CA ILE A 360 -1.75 17.04 8.02
C ILE A 360 -2.13 18.17 9.00
N ALA A 361 -3.39 18.20 9.44
CA ALA A 361 -3.92 19.21 10.35
C ALA A 361 -3.28 19.10 11.76
N GLY A 362 -3.35 17.91 12.37
CA GLY A 362 -2.77 17.71 13.70
C GLY A 362 -1.24 17.78 13.71
N SER A 363 -0.58 17.35 12.62
CA SER A 363 0.87 17.48 12.48
C SER A 363 1.31 18.96 12.34
N ALA A 364 0.51 19.78 11.68
CA ALA A 364 0.75 21.22 11.61
C ALA A 364 0.63 21.87 13.00
N LEU A 365 -0.45 21.57 13.73
CA LEU A 365 -0.61 22.02 15.12
C LEU A 365 0.55 21.57 16.00
N PHE A 366 0.95 20.30 15.89
CA PHE A 366 2.05 19.72 16.64
C PHE A 366 3.35 20.51 16.45
N ARG A 367 3.69 20.85 15.20
CA ARG A 367 4.84 21.67 14.87
C ARG A 367 4.74 23.04 15.54
N TYR A 368 3.66 23.81 15.29
CA TYR A 368 3.55 25.18 15.79
C TYR A 368 3.41 25.27 17.31
N MET A 369 2.78 24.28 17.95
CA MET A 369 2.74 24.18 19.40
C MET A 369 4.13 23.89 19.99
N ALA A 370 4.90 22.99 19.37
CA ALA A 370 6.27 22.71 19.78
C ALA A 370 7.17 23.93 19.60
N ASP A 371 7.10 24.62 18.45
CA ASP A 371 7.82 25.87 18.19
C ASP A 371 7.46 26.98 19.20
N SER A 372 6.26 26.93 19.80
CA SER A 372 5.79 27.86 20.83
C SER A 372 6.11 27.41 22.27
N GLY A 373 6.83 26.29 22.46
CA GLY A 373 7.26 25.80 23.78
C GLY A 373 6.16 25.08 24.57
N LEU A 374 5.05 24.69 23.97
CA LEU A 374 3.94 24.02 24.67
C LEU A 374 4.19 22.53 24.92
N ASN A 375 5.32 21.98 24.49
CA ASN A 375 5.70 20.57 24.66
C ASN A 375 4.56 19.58 24.31
N PRO A 376 4.00 19.62 23.09
CA PRO A 376 2.84 18.85 22.75
C PRO A 376 3.13 17.34 22.64
N VAL A 377 2.11 16.53 22.94
CA VAL A 377 2.07 15.10 22.58
C VAL A 377 1.07 14.90 21.46
N LEU A 378 1.51 14.36 20.34
CA LEU A 378 0.67 13.96 19.21
C LEU A 378 0.32 12.48 19.35
N VAL A 379 -0.97 12.18 19.44
CA VAL A 379 -1.51 10.80 19.51
C VAL A 379 -2.07 10.42 18.17
N ASN A 380 -1.55 9.35 17.57
CA ASN A 380 -1.86 8.93 16.22
C ASN A 380 -2.23 7.45 16.10
N ALA A 381 -3.43 7.16 15.62
CA ALA A 381 -3.91 5.79 15.41
C ALA A 381 -3.72 5.31 13.97
N ASP A 382 -3.89 6.19 13.00
CA ASP A 382 -3.87 5.89 11.57
C ASP A 382 -3.41 7.15 10.82
N ARG A 383 -2.80 6.93 9.67
CA ARG A 383 -2.36 8.01 8.80
C ARG A 383 -3.48 8.73 8.04
N GLY A 384 -4.71 8.27 8.20
CA GLY A 384 -5.94 8.93 7.76
C GLY A 384 -5.95 9.35 6.28
N SER A 385 -6.79 10.35 5.97
CA SER A 385 -6.96 10.87 4.60
C SER A 385 -5.76 11.68 4.11
N SER A 386 -4.89 12.15 4.99
CA SER A 386 -3.73 12.99 4.61
C SER A 386 -2.72 12.24 3.74
N TRP A 387 -2.53 10.94 3.96
CA TRP A 387 -1.67 10.09 3.12
C TRP A 387 -2.40 9.52 1.89
N ARG A 388 -3.70 9.74 1.79
CA ARG A 388 -4.56 9.26 0.72
C ARG A 388 -4.94 10.36 -0.27
N ASN A 389 -4.52 11.60 -0.03
CA ASN A 389 -4.79 12.72 -0.93
C ASN A 389 -3.84 12.71 -2.14
N ILE A 390 -4.22 13.42 -3.18
CA ILE A 390 -3.49 13.46 -4.45
C ILE A 390 -2.42 14.55 -4.54
N GLY A 391 -2.20 15.29 -3.46
CA GLY A 391 -1.06 16.21 -3.30
C GLY A 391 -1.16 17.53 -4.05
N GLY A 392 -2.33 17.95 -4.48
CA GLY A 392 -2.53 19.25 -5.16
C GLY A 392 -2.90 20.38 -4.22
N GLY A 393 -2.51 21.59 -4.56
CA GLY A 393 -2.88 22.81 -3.86
C GLY A 393 -3.14 23.97 -4.81
N ARG A 394 -4.05 24.89 -4.43
CA ARG A 394 -4.42 26.08 -5.19
C ARG A 394 -4.55 27.29 -4.26
N THR A 395 -4.35 28.47 -4.81
CA THR A 395 -4.57 29.76 -4.12
C THR A 395 -5.91 30.40 -4.48
N ALA A 396 -6.47 30.04 -5.63
CA ALA A 396 -7.76 30.58 -6.07
C ALA A 396 -8.93 30.02 -5.28
N PHE A 397 -9.60 30.89 -4.52
CA PHE A 397 -10.84 30.61 -3.78
C PHE A 397 -11.83 31.76 -4.02
N SER A 398 -13.13 31.46 -3.95
CA SER A 398 -14.19 32.45 -4.14
C SER A 398 -14.35 33.40 -2.97
N LEU A 399 -13.81 33.06 -1.80
CA LEU A 399 -13.78 33.93 -0.62
C LEU A 399 -12.36 34.49 -0.44
N PRO A 400 -12.23 35.81 -0.30
CA PRO A 400 -10.94 36.48 -0.08
C PRO A 400 -10.17 35.90 1.12
N GLU A 401 -10.87 35.56 2.19
CA GLU A 401 -10.29 35.01 3.42
C GLU A 401 -9.66 33.61 3.16
N LEU A 402 -10.34 32.78 2.38
CA LEU A 402 -9.79 31.45 2.00
C LEU A 402 -8.62 31.59 1.02
N ALA A 403 -8.66 32.57 0.11
CA ALA A 403 -7.57 32.86 -0.80
C ALA A 403 -6.33 33.33 -0.02
N GLU A 404 -6.47 34.25 0.93
CA GLU A 404 -5.39 34.70 1.80
C GLU A 404 -4.78 33.55 2.61
N ILE A 405 -5.62 32.68 3.22
CA ILE A 405 -5.15 31.50 3.94
C ILE A 405 -4.35 30.58 3.02
N ALA A 406 -4.82 30.36 1.79
CA ALA A 406 -4.19 29.49 0.81
C ALA A 406 -2.85 30.07 0.29
N GLU A 407 -2.76 31.39 0.08
CA GLU A 407 -1.53 32.06 -0.32
C GLU A 407 -0.45 31.94 0.77
N HIS A 408 -0.81 32.20 2.03
CA HIS A 408 0.11 31.99 3.14
C HIS A 408 0.53 30.54 3.28
N ASN A 409 -0.40 29.60 3.10
CA ASN A 409 -0.11 28.18 3.15
C ASN A 409 0.84 27.77 2.00
N HIS A 410 0.64 28.32 0.80
CA HIS A 410 1.52 28.09 -0.36
C HIS A 410 2.95 28.62 -0.08
N ALA A 411 3.08 29.80 0.51
CA ALA A 411 4.38 30.32 0.93
C ALA A 411 5.09 29.38 1.92
N ILE A 412 4.35 28.78 2.87
CA ILE A 412 4.90 27.79 3.80
C ILE A 412 5.41 26.55 3.04
N PHE A 413 4.70 26.06 2.03
CA PHE A 413 5.16 24.93 1.22
C PHE A 413 6.45 25.23 0.44
N LYS A 414 6.61 26.46 -0.07
CA LYS A 414 7.86 26.92 -0.69
C LYS A 414 9.03 26.87 0.30
N GLU A 415 8.80 27.26 1.55
CA GLU A 415 9.82 27.19 2.61
C GLU A 415 10.12 25.72 3.02
N LEU A 416 9.09 24.86 3.14
CA LEU A 416 9.28 23.45 3.44
C LEU A 416 10.16 22.75 2.38
N GLN A 417 9.98 23.11 1.09
CA GLN A 417 10.82 22.56 0.01
C GLN A 417 12.30 22.98 0.14
N LYS A 418 12.59 24.16 0.71
CA LYS A 418 13.97 24.59 0.98
C LYS A 418 14.62 23.78 2.11
N ILE A 419 13.81 23.34 3.09
CA ILE A 419 14.28 22.55 4.23
C ILE A 419 14.55 21.11 3.82
N SER A 420 13.63 20.50 3.05
CA SER A 420 13.75 19.13 2.54
C SER A 420 12.95 18.95 1.26
N ASN A 421 13.39 18.05 0.39
CA ASN A 421 12.69 17.76 -0.84
C ASN A 421 11.33 17.10 -0.57
N ILE A 422 10.26 17.85 -0.69
CA ILE A 422 8.86 17.40 -0.60
C ILE A 422 8.21 17.15 -1.98
N ASP A 423 9.01 17.09 -3.04
CA ASP A 423 8.58 17.04 -4.45
C ASP A 423 7.66 18.21 -4.82
N TYR A 424 7.94 19.37 -4.25
CA TYR A 424 7.18 20.58 -4.55
C TYR A 424 7.44 21.04 -5.99
N LYS A 425 6.36 21.35 -6.69
CA LYS A 425 6.39 22.00 -8.00
C LYS A 425 5.23 22.98 -8.11
N THR A 426 5.50 24.18 -8.62
CA THR A 426 4.45 25.10 -9.09
C THR A 426 3.76 24.49 -10.30
N THR A 427 2.46 24.49 -10.32
CA THR A 427 1.60 23.89 -11.35
C THR A 427 0.39 24.80 -11.59
N ARG A 428 -0.51 24.37 -12.46
CA ARG A 428 -1.75 25.07 -12.77
C ARG A 428 -2.94 24.18 -12.43
N TYR A 429 -4.09 24.79 -12.19
CA TYR A 429 -5.38 24.10 -12.16
C TYR A 429 -6.18 24.46 -13.40
N ILE A 430 -6.68 23.46 -14.09
CA ILE A 430 -7.37 23.57 -15.36
C ILE A 430 -8.78 23.03 -15.16
N ASN A 431 -9.73 23.95 -15.02
CA ASN A 431 -11.14 23.61 -14.86
C ASN A 431 -11.82 23.60 -16.22
N LEU A 432 -12.34 22.46 -16.64
CA LEU A 432 -13.00 22.24 -17.94
C LEU A 432 -14.48 22.65 -17.86
N ALA A 433 -14.95 23.42 -18.81
CA ALA A 433 -16.36 23.82 -18.94
C ALA A 433 -17.03 23.01 -20.04
N HIS A 434 -18.11 22.30 -19.72
CA HIS A 434 -18.85 21.41 -20.60
C HIS A 434 -20.23 21.97 -21.01
N ASP A 435 -20.72 22.99 -20.30
CA ASP A 435 -21.97 23.70 -20.59
C ASP A 435 -21.83 25.20 -20.34
N GLU A 436 -22.80 25.99 -20.81
CA GLU A 436 -22.80 27.45 -20.63
C GLU A 436 -22.84 27.88 -19.18
N PRO A 437 -23.64 27.30 -18.26
CA PRO A 437 -23.61 27.66 -16.87
C PRO A 437 -22.22 27.47 -16.23
N THR A 438 -21.56 26.34 -16.48
CA THR A 438 -20.20 26.06 -16.01
C THR A 438 -19.20 27.06 -16.62
N PHE A 439 -19.29 27.32 -17.93
CA PHE A 439 -18.42 28.28 -18.60
C PHE A 439 -18.54 29.68 -18.00
N ASN A 440 -19.76 30.19 -17.80
CA ASN A 440 -20.02 31.51 -17.26
C ASN A 440 -19.54 31.61 -15.79
N ALA A 441 -19.73 30.58 -15.00
CA ALA A 441 -19.24 30.53 -13.62
C ALA A 441 -17.70 30.55 -13.54
N LEU A 442 -17.04 29.81 -14.42
CA LEU A 442 -15.58 29.80 -14.51
C LEU A 442 -15.04 31.14 -15.04
N ASP A 443 -15.68 31.73 -16.06
CA ASP A 443 -15.28 33.04 -16.60
C ASP A 443 -15.41 34.15 -15.54
N ALA A 444 -16.48 34.16 -14.76
CA ALA A 444 -16.65 35.06 -13.63
C ALA A 444 -15.54 34.89 -12.56
N SER A 445 -15.00 33.68 -12.40
CA SER A 445 -13.96 33.38 -11.42
C SER A 445 -12.60 34.01 -11.73
N ARG A 446 -12.39 34.52 -12.95
CA ARG A 446 -11.17 35.27 -13.30
C ARG A 446 -10.96 36.53 -12.44
N ALA A 447 -12.04 37.08 -11.90
CA ALA A 447 -11.95 38.24 -11.03
C ALA A 447 -11.22 37.98 -9.71
N TRP A 448 -11.02 36.72 -9.31
CA TRP A 448 -10.51 36.37 -7.97
C TRP A 448 -9.13 35.70 -8.00
N SER A 449 -8.54 35.53 -9.19
CA SER A 449 -7.28 34.78 -9.30
C SER A 449 -6.50 35.18 -10.56
N ASP A 450 -5.20 34.89 -10.57
CA ASP A 450 -4.39 34.92 -11.78
C ASP A 450 -4.82 33.76 -12.71
N ALA A 451 -5.85 34.02 -13.52
CA ALA A 451 -6.49 33.02 -14.35
C ALA A 451 -6.94 33.58 -15.72
N TYR A 452 -7.00 32.68 -16.69
CA TYR A 452 -7.45 33.02 -18.05
C TYR A 452 -8.25 31.88 -18.69
N MET A 453 -9.21 32.25 -19.55
CA MET A 453 -10.00 31.30 -20.31
C MET A 453 -9.26 30.83 -21.57
N VAL A 454 -9.40 29.56 -21.89
CA VAL A 454 -8.82 28.92 -23.07
C VAL A 454 -9.92 28.29 -23.91
N ASP A 455 -9.92 28.62 -25.20
CA ASP A 455 -10.80 28.00 -26.20
C ASP A 455 -10.35 26.57 -26.50
N PRO A 456 -11.27 25.60 -26.70
CA PRO A 456 -10.95 24.19 -26.97
C PRO A 456 -9.95 23.96 -28.11
N LYS A 457 -9.95 24.78 -29.15
CA LYS A 457 -8.97 24.72 -30.24
C LYS A 457 -7.52 24.89 -29.80
N ASN A 458 -7.29 25.47 -28.62
CA ASN A 458 -5.98 25.73 -28.05
C ASN A 458 -5.59 24.71 -26.94
N PHE A 459 -6.44 23.71 -26.63
CA PHE A 459 -6.17 22.77 -25.55
C PHE A 459 -4.88 21.98 -25.76
N GLN A 460 -4.56 21.59 -27.00
CA GLN A 460 -3.29 20.90 -27.27
C GLN A 460 -2.06 21.78 -27.03
N LYS A 461 -2.18 23.09 -27.26
CA LYS A 461 -1.10 24.04 -27.01
C LYS A 461 -0.99 24.43 -25.53
N GLU A 462 -2.13 24.63 -24.86
CA GLU A 462 -2.18 25.23 -23.53
C GLU A 462 -2.25 24.21 -22.40
N ILE A 463 -2.71 22.98 -22.67
CA ILE A 463 -2.89 21.92 -21.66
C ILE A 463 -1.90 20.78 -21.92
N SER A 464 -2.07 20.08 -23.02
CA SER A 464 -1.28 18.88 -23.36
C SER A 464 -1.33 18.64 -24.88
N PRO A 465 -0.20 18.33 -25.54
CA PRO A 465 -0.21 17.95 -26.95
C PRO A 465 -1.07 16.71 -27.25
N TYR A 466 -1.35 15.90 -26.24
CA TYR A 466 -2.17 14.68 -26.31
C TYR A 466 -3.66 14.95 -26.03
N PHE A 467 -4.06 16.18 -25.69
CA PHE A 467 -5.46 16.48 -25.39
C PHE A 467 -6.32 16.26 -26.63
N SER A 468 -7.45 15.55 -26.48
CA SER A 468 -8.31 15.16 -27.59
C SER A 468 -8.92 16.37 -28.29
N THR A 469 -8.67 16.49 -29.60
CA THR A 469 -9.34 17.49 -30.48
C THR A 469 -10.70 17.03 -30.97
N LYS A 470 -11.04 15.75 -30.78
CA LYS A 470 -12.30 15.14 -31.23
C LYS A 470 -13.43 15.28 -30.25
N SER A 471 -13.11 15.54 -28.99
CA SER A 471 -14.13 15.75 -27.97
C SER A 471 -14.81 17.10 -28.20
N LYS A 472 -16.08 17.05 -28.56
CA LYS A 472 -16.96 18.24 -28.65
C LYS A 472 -17.59 18.58 -27.28
N ARG A 473 -17.09 17.98 -26.22
CA ARG A 473 -17.68 18.01 -24.91
C ARG A 473 -17.46 19.34 -24.18
N TYR A 474 -16.42 20.09 -24.56
CA TYR A 474 -16.00 21.27 -23.82
C TYR A 474 -16.24 22.56 -24.60
N LEU A 475 -16.70 23.60 -23.88
CA LEU A 475 -16.86 24.96 -24.39
C LEU A 475 -15.60 25.81 -24.12
N GLY A 476 -14.80 25.45 -23.15
CA GLY A 476 -13.57 26.12 -22.79
C GLY A 476 -12.95 25.54 -21.53
N ALA A 477 -11.86 26.14 -21.09
CA ALA A 477 -11.21 25.84 -19.81
C ALA A 477 -10.74 27.12 -19.12
N LEU A 478 -10.90 27.19 -17.80
CA LEU A 478 -10.23 28.17 -16.96
C LEU A 478 -8.91 27.61 -16.48
N ILE A 479 -7.82 28.25 -16.81
CA ILE A 479 -6.49 27.95 -16.28
C ILE A 479 -6.17 28.95 -15.19
N THR A 480 -5.92 28.43 -13.98
CA THR A 480 -5.48 29.20 -12.81
C THR A 480 -4.01 28.94 -12.57
N ASN A 481 -3.21 30.00 -12.52
CA ASN A 481 -1.80 29.93 -12.19
C ASN A 481 -1.58 29.86 -10.66
N ASP A 482 -0.32 29.84 -10.22
CA ASP A 482 0.13 29.83 -8.83
C ASP A 482 -0.48 28.72 -7.96
N CYS A 483 -0.71 27.57 -8.57
CA CYS A 483 -1.05 26.34 -7.88
C CYS A 483 0.21 25.51 -7.63
N TRP A 484 0.10 24.42 -6.86
CA TRP A 484 1.26 23.56 -6.59
C TRP A 484 0.89 22.12 -6.42
N GLN A 485 1.89 21.26 -6.55
CA GLN A 485 1.84 19.87 -6.08
C GLN A 485 2.99 19.59 -5.12
N ALA A 486 2.78 18.67 -4.19
CA ALA A 486 3.82 18.11 -3.33
C ALA A 486 3.40 16.70 -2.87
N THR A 487 4.36 15.88 -2.45
CA THR A 487 4.08 14.54 -1.95
C THR A 487 3.55 14.60 -0.51
N PRO A 488 2.28 14.25 -0.24
CA PRO A 488 1.65 14.45 1.06
C PRO A 488 2.39 13.78 2.22
N GLY A 489 2.86 12.54 2.01
CA GLY A 489 3.63 11.81 3.02
C GLY A 489 4.90 12.55 3.43
N LYS A 490 5.68 13.02 2.46
CA LYS A 490 6.91 13.80 2.72
C LYS A 490 6.63 15.08 3.49
N VAL A 491 5.55 15.78 3.15
CA VAL A 491 5.14 17.00 3.86
C VAL A 491 4.82 16.70 5.31
N VAL A 492 3.98 15.70 5.57
CA VAL A 492 3.58 15.35 6.95
C VAL A 492 4.79 14.86 7.76
N ASP A 493 5.64 14.02 7.19
CA ASP A 493 6.83 13.51 7.88
C ASP A 493 7.80 14.66 8.20
N LEU A 494 8.01 15.60 7.27
CA LEU A 494 8.86 16.77 7.50
C LEU A 494 8.35 17.64 8.66
N ILE A 495 7.06 18.01 8.64
CA ILE A 495 6.50 18.89 9.68
C ILE A 495 6.45 18.19 11.05
N ARG A 496 6.27 16.87 11.10
CA ARG A 496 6.40 16.08 12.34
C ARG A 496 7.82 16.09 12.87
N ASN A 497 8.80 15.86 12.00
CA ASN A 497 10.21 15.91 12.39
C ASN A 497 10.61 17.30 12.91
N MET A 498 10.08 18.38 12.32
CA MET A 498 10.28 19.74 12.84
C MET A 498 9.70 19.86 14.26
N GLY A 499 8.49 19.39 14.51
CA GLY A 499 7.88 19.42 15.84
C GLY A 499 8.64 18.57 16.88
N ILE A 500 9.17 17.40 16.48
CA ILE A 500 10.02 16.57 17.36
C ILE A 500 11.30 17.33 17.69
N SER A 501 11.94 17.94 16.71
CA SER A 501 13.16 18.73 16.93
C SER A 501 12.95 19.92 17.85
N ALA A 502 11.72 20.46 17.89
CA ALA A 502 11.32 21.54 18.80
C ALA A 502 10.83 21.04 20.17
N GLY A 503 10.99 19.75 20.51
CA GLY A 503 10.68 19.18 21.81
C GLY A 503 9.32 18.49 21.94
N GLY A 504 8.52 18.42 20.87
CA GLY A 504 7.28 17.65 20.84
C GLY A 504 7.52 16.12 20.85
N ARG A 505 6.52 15.36 21.26
CA ARG A 505 6.57 13.88 21.29
C ARG A 505 5.40 13.29 20.51
N ILE A 506 5.63 12.16 19.84
CA ILE A 506 4.59 11.44 19.08
C ILE A 506 4.40 10.07 19.72
N VAL A 507 3.14 9.65 19.88
CA VAL A 507 2.74 8.30 20.26
C VAL A 507 2.02 7.71 19.06
N GLU A 508 2.70 6.80 18.35
CA GLU A 508 2.19 6.14 17.14
C GLU A 508 1.37 4.90 17.48
N ASP A 509 0.59 4.45 16.51
CA ASP A 509 -0.21 3.21 16.53
C ASP A 509 -1.11 3.09 17.78
N CYS A 510 -1.73 4.18 18.17
CA CYS A 510 -2.60 4.26 19.33
C CYS A 510 -3.97 4.84 18.98
N LYS A 511 -5.00 4.45 19.70
CA LYS A 511 -6.38 4.87 19.48
C LYS A 511 -6.89 5.69 20.65
N VAL A 512 -7.36 6.90 20.39
CA VAL A 512 -8.14 7.67 21.37
C VAL A 512 -9.51 7.02 21.50
N LEU A 513 -9.82 6.56 22.71
CA LEU A 513 -11.08 5.89 23.00
C LEU A 513 -12.12 6.84 23.55
N GLU A 514 -11.69 7.71 24.45
CA GLU A 514 -12.58 8.60 25.19
C GLU A 514 -11.84 9.87 25.60
N VAL A 515 -12.54 10.97 25.62
CA VAL A 515 -12.07 12.26 26.13
C VAL A 515 -13.13 12.79 27.08
N MET A 516 -12.71 13.16 28.30
CA MET A 516 -13.57 13.82 29.28
C MET A 516 -12.94 15.13 29.71
N LYS A 517 -13.77 16.09 30.09
CA LYS A 517 -13.34 17.37 30.63
C LYS A 517 -13.77 17.47 32.09
N GLU A 518 -12.81 17.67 32.98
CA GLU A 518 -12.98 17.81 34.42
C GLU A 518 -12.47 19.20 34.86
N GLY A 519 -13.36 20.16 34.94
CA GLY A 519 -12.95 21.55 35.15
C GLY A 519 -12.14 22.11 33.98
N SER A 520 -10.91 22.54 34.23
CA SER A 520 -9.96 22.99 33.18
C SER A 520 -9.17 21.86 32.53
N THR A 521 -9.17 20.65 33.13
CA THR A 521 -8.32 19.54 32.71
C THR A 521 -9.11 18.55 31.85
N TYR A 522 -8.47 18.11 30.75
CA TYR A 522 -8.96 17.01 29.93
C TYR A 522 -8.29 15.71 30.38
N SER A 523 -9.07 14.62 30.47
CA SER A 523 -8.63 13.25 30.65
C SER A 523 -8.87 12.50 29.35
N ILE A 524 -7.81 11.99 28.73
CA ILE A 524 -7.82 11.34 27.43
C ILE A 524 -7.39 9.89 27.60
N LEU A 525 -8.30 8.95 27.39
CA LEU A 525 -8.02 7.53 27.41
C LEU A 525 -7.54 7.07 26.05
N VAL A 526 -6.35 6.49 26.02
CA VAL A 526 -5.69 6.01 24.82
C VAL A 526 -5.38 4.52 24.95
N LEU A 527 -5.71 3.75 23.92
CA LEU A 527 -5.28 2.37 23.74
C LEU A 527 -4.01 2.36 22.88
N THR A 528 -2.91 1.90 23.44
CA THR A 528 -1.63 1.79 22.74
C THR A 528 -1.58 0.53 21.86
N HIS A 529 -0.62 0.45 20.97
CA HIS A 529 -0.45 -0.68 20.06
C HIS A 529 -0.25 -2.02 20.80
N ASP A 530 0.42 -2.00 21.95
CA ASP A 530 0.64 -3.16 22.83
C ASP A 530 -0.57 -3.48 23.74
N LYS A 531 -1.74 -2.94 23.36
CA LYS A 531 -3.04 -3.16 24.04
C LYS A 531 -3.09 -2.69 25.49
N LYS A 532 -2.27 -1.73 25.88
CA LYS A 532 -2.33 -1.09 27.20
C LYS A 532 -3.19 0.16 27.16
N TYR A 533 -3.89 0.41 28.25
CA TYR A 533 -4.62 1.65 28.47
C TYR A 533 -3.70 2.67 29.13
N VAL A 534 -3.66 3.87 28.60
CA VAL A 534 -2.93 5.02 29.15
C VAL A 534 -3.88 6.20 29.23
N GLU A 535 -3.94 6.85 30.37
CA GLU A 535 -4.69 8.09 30.58
C GLU A 535 -3.72 9.28 30.50
N PHE A 536 -3.91 10.13 29.50
CA PHE A 536 -3.22 11.41 29.42
C PHE A 536 -4.07 12.48 30.06
N ARG A 537 -3.42 13.41 30.80
CA ARG A 537 -4.08 14.57 31.38
C ARG A 537 -3.42 15.86 30.91
N THR A 538 -4.22 16.86 30.53
CA THR A 538 -3.72 18.14 30.03
C THR A 538 -4.80 19.21 30.15
N GLU A 539 -4.39 20.48 30.22
CA GLU A 539 -5.30 21.62 30.09
C GLU A 539 -5.53 22.02 28.62
N ILE A 540 -4.63 21.62 27.71
CA ILE A 540 -4.73 21.92 26.28
C ILE A 540 -4.94 20.63 25.50
N PHE A 541 -6.18 20.36 25.11
CA PHE A 541 -6.53 19.25 24.24
C PHE A 541 -7.02 19.76 22.87
N VAL A 542 -6.57 19.15 21.78
CA VAL A 542 -7.05 19.44 20.43
C VAL A 542 -7.52 18.18 19.72
N ASN A 543 -8.78 18.20 19.31
CA ASN A 543 -9.36 17.21 18.43
C ASN A 543 -9.02 17.56 16.98
N ALA A 544 -8.12 16.79 16.35
CA ALA A 544 -7.71 16.88 14.95
C ALA A 544 -7.90 15.52 14.23
N LEU A 545 -8.86 14.70 14.67
CA LEU A 545 -9.08 13.31 14.24
C LEU A 545 -9.76 13.17 12.86
N GLY A 546 -9.94 14.26 12.11
CA GLY A 546 -10.53 14.22 10.78
C GLY A 546 -11.90 13.53 10.78
N ALA A 547 -12.05 12.43 10.04
CA ALA A 547 -13.31 11.67 9.95
C ALA A 547 -13.79 11.08 11.29
N GLY A 548 -12.88 10.86 12.24
CA GLY A 548 -13.19 10.36 13.57
C GLY A 548 -13.56 11.45 14.59
N ALA A 549 -13.46 12.72 14.21
CA ALA A 549 -13.62 13.83 15.14
C ALA A 549 -15.03 13.95 15.76
N GLY A 550 -16.06 13.63 14.98
CA GLY A 550 -17.47 13.75 15.42
C GLY A 550 -17.78 12.95 16.70
N LYS A 551 -17.26 11.73 16.79
CA LYS A 551 -17.46 10.87 17.98
C LYS A 551 -16.87 11.48 19.26
N ILE A 552 -15.71 12.11 19.16
CA ILE A 552 -15.07 12.78 20.30
C ILE A 552 -15.84 14.07 20.67
N CYS A 553 -16.32 14.80 19.66
CA CYS A 553 -17.17 15.97 19.91
C CYS A 553 -18.45 15.59 20.67
N GLU A 554 -19.16 14.53 20.24
CA GLU A 554 -20.35 14.01 20.92
C GLU A 554 -20.04 13.60 22.37
N GLY A 555 -18.92 12.92 22.61
CA GLY A 555 -18.47 12.53 23.96
C GLY A 555 -18.19 13.73 24.87
N LEU A 556 -17.82 14.87 24.32
CA LEU A 556 -17.61 16.14 25.03
C LEU A 556 -18.90 17.01 25.11
N GLY A 557 -20.03 16.53 24.59
CA GLY A 557 -21.27 17.31 24.51
C GLY A 557 -21.25 18.42 23.45
N ILE A 558 -20.32 18.35 22.47
CA ILE A 558 -20.16 19.34 21.42
C ILE A 558 -20.88 18.88 20.16
N HIS A 559 -21.90 19.60 19.74
CA HIS A 559 -22.69 19.30 18.53
C HIS A 559 -22.08 19.97 17.29
N ALA A 560 -21.00 19.42 16.77
CA ALA A 560 -20.27 19.97 15.62
C ALA A 560 -20.91 19.64 14.25
N GLY A 561 -21.88 18.73 14.18
CA GLY A 561 -22.57 18.34 12.95
C GLY A 561 -21.69 17.69 11.89
N LEU A 562 -20.51 17.18 12.27
CA LEU A 562 -19.52 16.64 11.35
C LEU A 562 -19.92 15.25 10.84
N TYR A 563 -19.66 15.01 9.56
CA TYR A 563 -19.84 13.69 8.96
C TYR A 563 -18.77 13.40 7.91
N PRO A 564 -18.34 12.12 7.76
CA PRO A 564 -17.39 11.73 6.73
C PRO A 564 -18.09 11.56 5.37
N VAL A 565 -17.40 11.99 4.29
CA VAL A 565 -17.79 11.74 2.89
C VAL A 565 -16.63 11.03 2.20
N ARG A 566 -16.92 9.86 1.60
CA ARG A 566 -15.91 9.05 0.95
C ARG A 566 -15.54 9.58 -0.42
N HIS A 567 -14.25 9.83 -0.64
CA HIS A 567 -13.65 10.14 -1.93
C HIS A 567 -12.78 8.98 -2.40
N GLN A 568 -12.79 8.71 -3.71
CA GLN A 568 -12.09 7.58 -4.31
C GLN A 568 -10.98 8.09 -5.22
N ALA A 569 -9.81 7.44 -5.16
CA ALA A 569 -8.61 7.83 -5.90
C ALA A 569 -7.95 6.64 -6.60
N PHE A 570 -7.14 6.94 -7.60
CA PHE A 570 -6.35 5.96 -8.35
C PHE A 570 -4.97 6.52 -8.69
N ILE A 571 -4.05 5.64 -9.06
CA ILE A 571 -2.76 5.97 -9.63
C ILE A 571 -2.41 4.99 -10.76
N THR A 572 -1.83 5.52 -11.84
CA THR A 572 -1.39 4.72 -12.99
C THR A 572 0.04 4.21 -12.82
N ARG A 573 0.51 3.37 -13.74
CA ARG A 573 1.94 3.14 -13.97
C ARG A 573 2.65 4.44 -14.34
N ARG A 574 3.99 4.44 -14.33
CA ARG A 574 4.81 5.57 -14.78
C ARG A 574 4.61 5.82 -16.28
N LEU A 575 4.55 7.08 -16.65
CA LEU A 575 4.34 7.55 -18.01
C LEU A 575 5.35 8.64 -18.33
N PRO A 576 5.66 8.86 -19.61
CA PRO A 576 6.33 10.10 -20.05
C PRO A 576 5.54 11.32 -19.58
N MET A 577 6.19 12.47 -19.53
CA MET A 577 5.53 13.73 -19.19
C MET A 577 4.52 14.11 -20.29
N LEU A 578 3.28 14.35 -19.89
CA LEU A 578 2.14 14.52 -20.81
C LEU A 578 1.66 15.98 -20.90
N GLY A 579 2.19 16.87 -20.09
CA GLY A 579 1.76 18.26 -20.06
C GLY A 579 2.37 19.12 -21.17
N LYS A 580 2.05 20.39 -21.13
CA LYS A 580 2.55 21.42 -22.05
C LYS A 580 4.09 21.45 -22.03
N ASN A 581 4.71 21.55 -23.20
CA ASN A 581 6.16 21.65 -23.39
C ASN A 581 6.98 20.48 -22.80
N GLY A 582 6.40 19.28 -22.69
CA GLY A 582 7.08 18.11 -22.12
C GLY A 582 7.17 18.14 -20.61
N ASP A 583 6.38 18.95 -19.95
CA ASP A 583 6.27 19.00 -18.49
C ASP A 583 5.23 18.00 -17.95
N SER A 584 5.10 17.87 -16.63
CA SER A 584 4.03 17.06 -16.05
C SER A 584 2.66 17.67 -16.34
N LEU A 585 1.66 16.81 -16.54
CA LEU A 585 0.28 17.24 -16.72
C LEU A 585 -0.22 17.96 -15.47
N ASP A 586 -0.69 19.19 -15.67
CA ASP A 586 -1.30 20.00 -14.62
C ASP A 586 -2.60 19.35 -14.09
N MET A 587 -3.15 19.86 -13.00
CA MET A 587 -4.39 19.37 -12.43
C MET A 587 -5.56 19.68 -13.38
N LEU A 588 -6.08 18.65 -14.05
CA LEU A 588 -7.32 18.72 -14.82
C LEU A 588 -8.51 18.45 -13.89
N ILE A 589 -9.57 19.23 -14.03
CA ILE A 589 -10.80 19.12 -13.24
C ILE A 589 -12.00 19.24 -14.19
N ASP A 590 -12.83 18.20 -14.25
CA ASP A 590 -14.13 18.22 -14.91
C ASP A 590 -15.23 18.06 -13.86
N ARG A 591 -16.15 19.01 -13.81
CA ARG A 591 -17.23 19.10 -12.82
C ARG A 591 -18.58 18.63 -13.33
N GLN A 592 -18.59 17.77 -14.33
CA GLN A 592 -19.81 17.19 -14.83
C GLN A 592 -20.37 16.16 -13.85
N GLU A 593 -21.63 16.34 -13.42
CA GLU A 593 -22.33 15.30 -12.69
C GLU A 593 -22.57 14.08 -13.58
N TYR A 594 -22.03 12.94 -13.17
CA TYR A 594 -22.14 11.70 -13.93
C TYR A 594 -22.02 10.47 -13.02
N LYS A 595 -22.89 9.48 -13.21
CA LYS A 595 -22.87 8.18 -12.51
C LYS A 595 -22.66 8.29 -10.97
N GLY A 596 -23.27 9.29 -10.32
CA GLY A 596 -23.18 9.49 -8.87
C GLY A 596 -21.93 10.26 -8.39
N PHE A 597 -21.16 10.84 -9.31
CA PHE A 597 -20.04 11.72 -9.01
C PHE A 597 -20.32 13.14 -9.51
N SER A 598 -19.76 14.12 -8.82
CA SER A 598 -19.92 15.56 -9.12
C SER A 598 -18.68 16.16 -9.78
N ALA A 599 -17.55 15.47 -9.73
CA ALA A 599 -16.33 15.89 -10.40
C ALA A 599 -15.36 14.71 -10.58
N VAL A 600 -14.58 14.75 -11.65
CA VAL A 600 -13.39 13.91 -11.88
C VAL A 600 -12.19 14.83 -12.06
N TYR A 601 -11.09 14.52 -11.40
CA TYR A 601 -9.88 15.32 -11.49
C TYR A 601 -8.61 14.51 -11.30
N GLY A 602 -7.50 15.00 -11.84
CA GLY A 602 -6.20 14.38 -11.69
C GLY A 602 -5.06 15.17 -12.29
N GLN A 603 -3.86 14.81 -11.90
CA GLN A 603 -2.60 15.43 -12.30
C GLN A 603 -1.53 14.38 -12.51
N GLN A 604 -0.44 14.77 -13.16
CA GLN A 604 0.74 13.92 -13.26
C GLN A 604 1.78 14.30 -12.20
N LEU A 605 2.25 13.31 -11.45
CA LEU A 605 3.26 13.51 -10.43
C LEU A 605 4.63 13.78 -11.06
N VAL A 606 5.24 14.90 -10.72
CA VAL A 606 6.49 15.37 -11.31
C VAL A 606 7.68 14.42 -11.07
N HIS A 607 7.69 13.74 -9.93
CA HIS A 607 8.82 12.88 -9.53
C HIS A 607 8.71 11.43 -10.03
N THR A 608 7.51 10.98 -10.44
CA THR A 608 7.30 9.60 -10.90
C THR A 608 6.71 9.49 -12.29
N GLY A 609 6.15 10.56 -12.84
CA GLY A 609 5.44 10.53 -14.11
C GLY A 609 4.08 9.81 -14.06
N GLN A 610 3.64 9.34 -12.91
CA GLN A 610 2.35 8.66 -12.75
C GLN A 610 1.20 9.67 -12.76
N ILE A 611 0.08 9.33 -13.38
CA ILE A 611 -1.15 10.09 -13.19
C ILE A 611 -1.79 9.62 -11.88
N ILE A 612 -2.12 10.58 -11.03
CA ILE A 612 -2.91 10.39 -9.83
C ILE A 612 -4.20 11.18 -9.95
N GLY A 613 -5.33 10.56 -9.66
CA GLY A 613 -6.61 11.21 -9.80
C GLY A 613 -7.65 10.75 -8.80
N CYS A 614 -8.77 11.45 -8.77
CA CYS A 614 -9.84 11.26 -7.81
C CYS A 614 -11.19 11.56 -8.48
N ALA A 615 -12.27 11.01 -7.91
CA ALA A 615 -13.64 11.42 -8.22
C ALA A 615 -14.37 11.79 -6.95
N SER A 616 -15.01 12.95 -6.97
CA SER A 616 -15.85 13.44 -5.87
C SER A 616 -17.24 12.84 -5.97
N PRO A 617 -17.76 12.16 -4.93
CA PRO A 617 -19.12 11.66 -4.93
C PRO A 617 -20.13 12.80 -4.81
N ARG A 618 -21.37 12.55 -5.22
CA ARG A 618 -22.51 13.35 -4.75
C ARG A 618 -22.64 13.16 -3.24
N VAL A 619 -22.81 14.24 -2.51
CA VAL A 619 -22.80 14.26 -1.03
C VAL A 619 -23.82 13.27 -0.44
N ASP A 620 -24.97 13.07 -1.13
CA ASP A 620 -26.07 12.23 -0.67
C ASP A 620 -25.81 10.71 -0.81
N ALA A 621 -24.93 10.32 -1.72
CA ALA A 621 -24.78 8.92 -2.12
C ALA A 621 -23.78 8.13 -1.27
N LEU A 622 -22.87 8.80 -0.55
CA LEU A 622 -21.72 8.15 0.12
C LEU A 622 -21.46 8.60 1.55
N ARG A 623 -22.48 9.11 2.24
CA ARG A 623 -22.43 9.17 3.71
C ARG A 623 -22.27 7.76 4.24
N THR A 624 -21.21 7.50 4.96
CA THR A 624 -20.98 6.20 5.57
C THR A 624 -20.37 6.36 6.94
N ASP A 625 -21.03 5.83 7.93
CA ASP A 625 -20.54 5.69 9.29
C ASP A 625 -19.64 4.45 9.43
N LYS A 626 -19.45 3.71 8.34
CA LYS A 626 -18.68 2.46 8.33
C LYS A 626 -17.27 2.70 7.79
N ASN A 627 -16.28 2.21 8.51
CA ASN A 627 -14.85 2.27 8.16
C ASN A 627 -14.43 1.42 6.93
N LEU A 628 -15.37 1.01 6.07
CA LEU A 628 -15.09 0.22 4.88
C LEU A 628 -14.68 1.14 3.73
N ILE A 629 -13.39 1.15 3.42
CA ILE A 629 -12.81 1.96 2.35
C ILE A 629 -12.62 1.07 1.12
N LEU A 630 -13.72 0.75 0.42
CA LEU A 630 -13.70 0.01 -0.85
C LEU A 630 -14.03 0.96 -2.01
N ASN A 631 -13.33 0.83 -3.12
CA ASN A 631 -13.67 1.54 -4.33
C ASN A 631 -14.84 0.85 -5.04
N THR A 632 -15.69 1.65 -5.69
CA THR A 632 -16.85 1.14 -6.43
C THR A 632 -16.50 0.87 -7.89
N LYS A 633 -17.32 0.03 -8.55
CA LYS A 633 -17.18 -0.25 -9.98
C LYS A 633 -17.45 1.02 -10.81
N GLU A 634 -18.45 1.80 -10.41
CA GLU A 634 -18.81 3.07 -11.05
C GLU A 634 -17.66 4.07 -11.04
N PHE A 635 -16.86 4.09 -9.96
CA PHE A 635 -15.65 4.90 -9.90
C PHE A 635 -14.64 4.49 -10.99
N MET A 636 -14.39 3.19 -11.15
CA MET A 636 -13.46 2.69 -12.16
C MET A 636 -13.94 3.02 -13.59
N GLU A 637 -15.23 2.92 -13.84
CA GLU A 637 -15.83 3.27 -15.12
C GLU A 637 -15.67 4.75 -15.43
N ILE A 638 -16.03 5.63 -14.49
CA ILE A 638 -15.99 7.07 -14.73
C ILE A 638 -14.57 7.59 -14.94
N ILE A 639 -13.58 7.15 -14.16
CA ILE A 639 -12.19 7.58 -14.38
C ILE A 639 -11.67 7.12 -15.74
N SER A 640 -12.01 5.90 -16.16
CA SER A 640 -11.60 5.39 -17.47
C SER A 640 -12.22 6.21 -18.59
N GLU A 641 -13.52 6.49 -18.52
CA GLU A 641 -14.22 7.30 -19.53
C GLU A 641 -13.63 8.71 -19.64
N PHE A 642 -13.43 9.40 -18.51
CA PHE A 642 -12.96 10.79 -18.51
C PHE A 642 -11.50 10.91 -18.94
N PHE A 643 -10.60 10.09 -18.43
CA PHE A 643 -9.18 10.17 -18.77
C PHE A 643 -8.90 9.77 -20.21
N VAL A 644 -9.61 8.78 -20.76
CA VAL A 644 -9.50 8.39 -22.16
C VAL A 644 -10.17 9.42 -23.09
N ASP A 645 -11.26 10.08 -22.66
CA ASP A 645 -11.85 11.19 -23.41
C ASP A 645 -10.91 12.40 -23.46
N TRP A 646 -10.23 12.72 -22.35
CA TRP A 646 -9.21 13.78 -22.36
C TRP A 646 -8.02 13.43 -23.24
N MET A 647 -7.50 12.21 -23.14
CA MET A 647 -6.30 11.73 -23.84
C MET A 647 -6.49 10.28 -24.28
N PRO A 648 -6.88 10.03 -25.54
CA PRO A 648 -7.12 8.68 -26.06
C PRO A 648 -5.92 7.74 -25.90
N GLU A 649 -4.70 8.26 -25.86
CA GLU A 649 -3.47 7.49 -25.66
C GLU A 649 -3.44 6.79 -24.28
N LEU A 650 -4.23 7.24 -23.32
CA LEU A 650 -4.34 6.63 -22.02
C LEU A 650 -5.16 5.33 -22.02
N ALA A 651 -5.84 4.98 -23.10
CA ALA A 651 -6.67 3.77 -23.19
C ALA A 651 -5.90 2.47 -22.87
N GLY A 652 -4.61 2.42 -23.19
CA GLY A 652 -3.73 1.28 -22.90
C GLY A 652 -2.99 1.35 -21.57
N VAL A 653 -3.25 2.38 -20.74
CA VAL A 653 -2.52 2.61 -19.49
C VAL A 653 -3.15 1.85 -18.34
N SER A 654 -2.37 1.01 -17.67
CA SER A 654 -2.86 0.25 -16.52
C SER A 654 -2.95 1.12 -15.26
N ILE A 655 -4.03 0.93 -14.50
CA ILE A 655 -4.17 1.45 -13.14
C ILE A 655 -3.39 0.55 -12.19
N GLN A 656 -2.43 1.13 -11.48
CA GLN A 656 -1.54 0.41 -10.58
C GLN A 656 -2.16 0.18 -9.21
N ALA A 657 -2.88 1.17 -8.70
CA ALA A 657 -3.58 1.08 -7.41
C ALA A 657 -4.79 2.00 -7.36
N THR A 658 -5.75 1.62 -6.52
CA THR A 658 -6.91 2.43 -6.17
C THR A 658 -7.10 2.42 -4.65
N TRP A 659 -7.63 3.49 -4.11
CA TRP A 659 -7.93 3.61 -2.68
C TRP A 659 -9.03 4.64 -2.46
N SER A 660 -9.50 4.77 -1.23
CA SER A 660 -10.38 5.86 -0.85
C SER A 660 -9.96 6.51 0.47
N GLY A 661 -10.42 7.73 0.70
CA GLY A 661 -10.25 8.49 1.91
C GLY A 661 -11.53 9.24 2.27
N TYR A 662 -11.57 9.83 3.44
CA TYR A 662 -12.72 10.60 3.89
C TYR A 662 -12.41 12.10 3.90
N TYR A 663 -13.35 12.90 3.36
CA TYR A 663 -13.46 14.31 3.68
C TYR A 663 -14.38 14.47 4.89
N THR A 664 -14.09 15.44 5.73
CA THR A 664 -14.92 15.75 6.90
C THR A 664 -15.72 17.00 6.58
N GLU A 665 -17.02 16.82 6.40
CA GLU A 665 -17.98 17.86 6.05
C GLU A 665 -18.81 18.24 7.31
N PRO A 666 -19.58 19.35 7.32
CA PRO A 666 -19.86 20.24 6.17
C PRO A 666 -19.02 21.51 6.11
N ARG A 667 -18.29 21.88 7.16
CA ARG A 667 -17.60 23.19 7.26
C ARG A 667 -16.26 23.07 7.99
N TYR A 668 -15.39 24.07 7.80
CA TYR A 668 -14.19 24.23 8.62
C TYR A 668 -14.57 24.64 10.05
N ILE A 669 -13.95 24.02 11.03
CA ILE A 669 -14.07 24.38 12.45
C ILE A 669 -12.67 24.45 13.04
N VAL A 670 -12.26 25.68 13.36
CA VAL A 670 -10.95 26.02 13.96
C VAL A 670 -11.23 26.84 15.20
N ASP A 671 -11.33 26.16 16.33
CA ASP A 671 -11.81 26.73 17.59
C ASP A 671 -10.88 26.37 18.75
N PRO A 672 -9.95 27.26 19.13
CA PRO A 672 -9.04 27.00 20.25
C PRO A 672 -9.72 26.91 21.62
N GLU A 673 -10.87 27.55 21.81
CA GLU A 673 -11.60 27.56 23.09
C GLU A 673 -12.26 26.22 23.36
N LEU A 674 -12.75 25.57 22.28
CA LEU A 674 -13.35 24.23 22.32
C LEU A 674 -12.36 23.10 22.03
N GLY A 675 -11.10 23.41 21.70
CA GLY A 675 -10.11 22.42 21.33
C GLY A 675 -10.42 21.70 20.01
N LEU A 676 -10.94 22.40 18.99
CA LEU A 676 -11.34 21.82 17.71
C LEU A 676 -10.47 22.34 16.56
N PHE A 677 -9.98 21.40 15.76
CA PHE A 677 -9.31 21.68 14.48
C PHE A 677 -9.74 20.62 13.45
N VAL A 678 -10.94 20.77 12.94
CA VAL A 678 -11.67 19.71 12.20
C VAL A 678 -12.42 20.28 11.00
N GLY A 679 -13.07 19.42 10.22
CA GLY A 679 -13.92 19.86 9.11
C GLY A 679 -13.15 20.39 7.90
N MET A 680 -11.97 19.86 7.59
CA MET A 680 -11.10 20.41 6.53
C MET A 680 -11.61 20.18 5.09
N ARG A 681 -12.73 19.51 4.88
CA ARG A 681 -13.49 19.39 3.63
C ARG A 681 -12.65 19.02 2.39
N GLY A 682 -11.57 18.27 2.52
CA GLY A 682 -10.63 17.99 1.44
C GLY A 682 -9.57 19.08 1.19
N HIS A 683 -9.67 20.22 1.81
CA HIS A 683 -8.70 21.32 1.68
C HIS A 683 -7.61 21.32 2.76
N GLY A 684 -7.55 20.30 3.62
CA GLY A 684 -6.56 20.26 4.70
C GLY A 684 -5.12 20.40 4.21
N PHE A 685 -4.77 19.84 3.06
CA PHE A 685 -3.45 19.99 2.45
C PHE A 685 -3.16 21.44 2.00
N MET A 686 -4.19 22.15 1.56
CA MET A 686 -4.09 23.52 1.03
C MET A 686 -4.12 24.60 2.09
N LEU A 687 -4.68 24.33 3.29
CA LEU A 687 -5.01 25.38 4.26
C LEU A 687 -4.42 25.13 5.65
N SER A 688 -4.15 23.88 6.04
CA SER A 688 -3.94 23.52 7.44
C SER A 688 -2.67 24.09 8.07
N GLN A 689 -1.61 24.37 7.30
CA GLN A 689 -0.37 24.91 7.88
C GLN A 689 -0.58 26.32 8.44
N TYR A 690 -1.21 27.20 7.66
CA TYR A 690 -1.46 28.57 8.10
C TYR A 690 -2.61 28.62 9.12
N LEU A 691 -3.65 27.82 8.95
CA LEU A 691 -4.72 27.68 9.95
C LEU A 691 -4.18 27.21 11.30
N ALA A 692 -3.24 26.24 11.32
CA ALA A 692 -2.62 25.77 12.56
C ALA A 692 -1.74 26.85 13.21
N LYS A 693 -1.04 27.64 12.39
CA LYS A 693 -0.30 28.79 12.89
C LYS A 693 -1.24 29.77 13.58
N MET A 694 -2.32 30.19 12.93
CA MET A 694 -3.33 31.11 13.51
C MET A 694 -3.98 30.52 14.77
N TYR A 695 -4.28 29.21 14.77
CA TYR A 695 -4.81 28.51 15.94
C TYR A 695 -3.89 28.67 17.15
N VAL A 696 -2.60 28.40 16.96
CA VAL A 696 -1.59 28.49 18.02
C VAL A 696 -1.36 29.97 18.41
N ASP A 697 -1.34 30.89 17.46
CA ASP A 697 -1.23 32.31 17.74
C ASP A 697 -2.41 32.80 18.62
N LYS A 698 -3.64 32.40 18.29
CA LYS A 698 -4.84 32.74 19.11
C LYS A 698 -4.74 32.11 20.50
N LEU A 699 -4.32 30.84 20.60
CA LEU A 699 -4.13 30.13 21.88
C LEU A 699 -3.11 30.83 22.78
N MET A 700 -2.07 31.42 22.17
CA MET A 700 -1.00 32.13 22.86
C MET A 700 -1.31 33.63 23.08
N GLY A 701 -2.52 34.09 22.75
CA GLY A 701 -2.92 35.50 22.87
C GLY A 701 -2.25 36.43 21.86
N ARG A 702 -1.69 35.89 20.76
CA ARG A 702 -1.10 36.67 19.68
C ARG A 702 -2.17 37.16 18.70
N PRO A 703 -1.92 38.25 17.97
CA PRO A 703 -2.87 38.74 16.97
C PRO A 703 -3.14 37.73 15.86
N VAL A 704 -4.41 37.60 15.46
CA VAL A 704 -4.87 36.86 14.30
C VAL A 704 -5.79 37.73 13.47
N PRO A 705 -5.99 37.46 12.16
CA PRO A 705 -6.94 38.20 11.34
C PRO A 705 -8.37 38.12 11.90
N GLU A 706 -9.16 39.17 11.73
CA GLU A 706 -10.53 39.28 12.25
C GLU A 706 -11.44 38.14 11.75
N TYR A 707 -11.24 37.68 10.52
CA TYR A 707 -12.01 36.58 9.95
C TYR A 707 -11.77 35.22 10.65
N PHE A 708 -10.74 35.10 11.51
CA PHE A 708 -10.47 33.87 12.24
C PHE A 708 -11.67 33.43 13.10
N ASP A 709 -12.38 34.37 13.70
CA ASP A 709 -13.53 34.09 14.54
C ASP A 709 -14.73 33.50 13.72
N GLN A 710 -14.74 33.70 12.39
CA GLN A 710 -15.74 33.04 11.52
C GLN A 710 -15.56 31.54 11.43
N LEU A 711 -14.38 31.02 11.73
CA LEU A 711 -14.05 29.59 11.71
C LEU A 711 -14.44 28.88 13.01
N LYS A 712 -14.79 29.58 14.07
CA LYS A 712 -15.28 28.97 15.32
C LYS A 712 -16.57 28.19 15.11
N LEU A 713 -16.90 27.30 16.04
CA LEU A 713 -18.08 26.44 15.94
C LEU A 713 -19.38 27.24 15.86
N ASP A 714 -19.50 28.32 16.60
CA ASP A 714 -20.64 29.25 16.62
C ASP A 714 -20.55 30.35 15.55
N GLY A 715 -19.42 30.47 14.85
CA GLY A 715 -19.22 31.43 13.79
C GLY A 715 -20.01 31.09 12.51
N PRO A 716 -20.18 32.06 11.58
CA PRO A 716 -20.93 31.85 10.33
C PRO A 716 -20.29 30.82 9.39
N GLY A 717 -18.98 30.52 9.56
CA GLY A 717 -18.22 29.61 8.74
C GLY A 717 -17.80 30.24 7.41
N LEU A 718 -16.66 29.76 6.89
CA LEU A 718 -16.20 30.06 5.54
C LEU A 718 -16.64 28.92 4.61
N SER A 719 -17.23 29.21 3.46
CA SER A 719 -17.70 28.21 2.51
C SER A 719 -17.33 28.59 1.08
N GLU A 720 -16.49 27.77 0.47
CA GLU A 720 -16.18 27.89 -0.97
C GLU A 720 -17.44 27.63 -1.80
N LYS A 721 -17.76 28.53 -2.72
CA LYS A 721 -18.98 28.47 -3.56
C LYS A 721 -18.70 28.14 -5.01
N ALA A 722 -17.61 28.66 -5.58
CA ALA A 722 -17.35 28.54 -7.01
C ALA A 722 -16.58 27.27 -7.40
N PHE A 723 -15.72 26.78 -6.52
CA PHE A 723 -14.83 25.64 -6.78
C PHE A 723 -15.14 24.43 -5.86
N LYS A 724 -16.41 24.22 -5.57
CA LYS A 724 -16.90 23.06 -4.79
C LYS A 724 -16.77 21.76 -5.56
#